data_85053bede3f8981748639ef131d557be
#
_entry.id   85053bede3f8981748639ef131d557be
#
_cell.length_a   1.000
_cell.length_b   1.000
_cell.length_c   1.000
_cell.angle_alpha   90.00
_cell.angle_beta   90.00
_cell.angle_gamma   90.00
#
_symmetry.space_group_name_H-M   'P 1'
#
loop_
_entity.id
_entity.type
_entity.pdbx_description
1 polymer ?
#
loop_
_entity_poly.entity_id
_entity_poly.type
_entity_poly.pdbx_seq_one_letter_code
_entity_poly.pdbx_strand_id
1 'polypeptide(L)'
;MDLGIQADVSGAGDATPMMAQYLALKAAHADYLLFYRMGDFYELFFADAAKTAEALDIALTKRGKHQGEDIPMCGVPVHAAEPYLEKLIRKGHRVAVCEQVEDPAEAKKRGSKSVVKREVVRLVTPGTLTEDSLLEARAANLLVALGRSGADFAIASADMSTGEFSVAAVSLNEIATELARLSPRELLVPDALLAQEEFSALFKSLGAALSPLPGSRFDSANGERALKAHYNMLSLDGLGAFGRAELSAAGALIAYLELTQKGKKVGLQRIARVSPAHFMGIDAATRRNLELTQTLAGQRSGSLLAEIDRTVTACGARLLASRLAAPLTDVATITARHDAVESFAGDSELRRKSREALRAAPDIARALGRLSVARGGPRDLANLRDGVKAARALRDTLSKVKLGGEAASAIESLAQNIAAVSRLSDRLEFLLVDEPPYLPRDGGFIKGGAHAPLDEHRALRDESRRVIAGLESTYRQSSTVSQLKIKHNGVLGYFIEVSQQHADKLLADKETFRHRQTMAGAVRFSTDELASLASRISEAGEAALALETTLFDEMVILAIEHGEALSAISDALSTLDVDASLGELAIAARYVRPEIDGGLAFDIQRGRHPVVEAALQSMNAGPFVPNDCNLGPKSKGRLWLVTGPNMAGKSTFLRQNALIAILAQMGSFVPAESA
;
A
#
# COMPACT_ATOMS: atom_id res chain seq x y z
N MET A 1 -16.36 2.48 34.05
CA MET A 1 -15.52 1.91 35.13
C MET A 1 -14.16 1.70 34.51
N ASP A 2 -13.28 2.59 34.85
CA ASP A 2 -11.90 2.66 34.30
C ASP A 2 -11.03 1.73 35.16
N LEU A 3 -10.70 0.57 34.65
CA LEU A 3 -9.69 -0.29 35.25
C LEU A 3 -8.32 0.13 34.71
N GLY A 4 -7.77 1.18 35.31
CA GLY A 4 -6.39 1.58 35.13
C GLY A 4 -5.43 0.49 35.68
N ILE A 5 -5.06 -0.46 34.84
CA ILE A 5 -3.91 -1.33 35.08
C ILE A 5 -2.71 -0.69 34.37
N GLN A 6 -2.05 0.25 35.07
CA GLN A 6 -0.68 0.61 34.78
C GLN A 6 0.18 -0.63 35.01
N ALA A 7 0.88 -1.09 33.98
CA ALA A 7 1.86 -2.16 34.12
C ALA A 7 3.04 -1.64 34.94
N ASP A 8 3.09 -2.06 36.20
CA ASP A 8 4.20 -1.78 37.12
C ASP A 8 5.44 -2.58 36.66
N VAL A 9 6.45 -1.89 36.16
CA VAL A 9 7.69 -2.45 35.55
C VAL A 9 8.72 -2.87 36.63
N SER A 10 8.34 -2.84 37.92
CA SER A 10 9.25 -3.09 39.06
C SER A 10 9.51 -4.56 39.43
N GLY A 11 9.01 -5.54 38.62
CA GLY A 11 9.04 -6.99 38.97
C GLY A 11 9.96 -7.87 38.12
N ALA A 12 11.12 -7.42 37.67
CA ALA A 12 12.03 -8.21 36.80
C ALA A 12 12.70 -9.42 37.47
N GLY A 13 12.49 -9.65 38.79
CA GLY A 13 13.20 -10.68 39.57
C GLY A 13 12.74 -12.13 39.36
N ASP A 14 11.51 -12.36 38.88
CA ASP A 14 10.87 -13.69 38.80
C ASP A 14 10.50 -14.14 37.38
N ALA A 15 10.85 -13.33 36.35
CA ALA A 15 10.53 -13.64 34.98
C ALA A 15 11.54 -14.60 34.34
N THR A 16 11.05 -15.58 33.58
CA THR A 16 11.95 -16.39 32.74
C THR A 16 12.74 -15.48 31.76
N PRO A 17 13.95 -15.86 31.32
CA PRO A 17 14.75 -15.03 30.42
C PRO A 17 14.01 -14.58 29.13
N MET A 18 13.13 -15.43 28.61
CA MET A 18 12.27 -15.10 27.45
C MET A 18 11.22 -14.04 27.83
N MET A 19 10.57 -14.18 28.99
CA MET A 19 9.56 -13.22 29.43
C MET A 19 10.19 -11.86 29.80
N ALA A 20 11.40 -11.86 30.36
CA ALA A 20 12.16 -10.63 30.59
C ALA A 20 12.46 -9.88 29.28
N GLN A 21 12.85 -10.60 28.22
CA GLN A 21 13.04 -10.02 26.88
C GLN A 21 11.72 -9.45 26.31
N TYR A 22 10.60 -10.18 26.45
CA TYR A 22 9.28 -9.70 26.04
C TYR A 22 8.89 -8.41 26.76
N LEU A 23 8.99 -8.38 28.10
CA LEU A 23 8.62 -7.21 28.91
C LEU A 23 9.47 -5.98 28.58
N ALA A 24 10.77 -6.16 28.34
CA ALA A 24 11.66 -5.07 27.92
C ALA A 24 11.26 -4.49 26.56
N LEU A 25 10.94 -5.35 25.58
CA LEU A 25 10.46 -4.91 24.27
C LEU A 25 9.08 -4.26 24.35
N LYS A 26 8.18 -4.78 25.18
CA LYS A 26 6.86 -4.18 25.40
C LYS A 26 6.96 -2.82 26.08
N ALA A 27 7.81 -2.65 27.07
CA ALA A 27 8.03 -1.35 27.73
C ALA A 27 8.53 -0.29 26.75
N ALA A 28 9.40 -0.66 25.80
CA ALA A 28 9.88 0.23 24.75
C ALA A 28 8.80 0.55 23.69
N HIS A 29 7.71 -0.21 23.62
CA HIS A 29 6.64 -0.07 22.63
C HIS A 29 5.27 -0.22 23.31
N ALA A 30 5.03 0.52 24.39
CA ALA A 30 3.85 0.39 25.26
C ALA A 30 2.51 0.53 24.50
N ASP A 31 2.44 1.46 23.53
CA ASP A 31 1.24 1.78 22.76
C ASP A 31 0.95 0.82 21.60
N TYR A 32 1.79 -0.19 21.39
CA TYR A 32 1.68 -1.15 20.30
C TYR A 32 1.31 -2.55 20.82
N LEU A 33 0.48 -3.29 20.11
CA LEU A 33 0.32 -4.73 20.32
C LEU A 33 1.60 -5.42 19.85
N LEU A 34 2.27 -6.18 20.73
CA LEU A 34 3.57 -6.77 20.41
C LEU A 34 3.40 -8.17 19.80
N PHE A 35 3.55 -8.30 18.48
CA PHE A 35 3.64 -9.56 17.76
C PHE A 35 5.04 -10.16 17.99
N TYR A 36 5.16 -11.01 19.01
CA TYR A 36 6.44 -11.56 19.44
C TYR A 36 6.70 -12.92 18.82
N ARG A 37 7.68 -13.03 17.94
CA ARG A 37 8.00 -14.26 17.19
C ARG A 37 8.44 -15.39 18.11
N MET A 38 7.69 -16.50 18.06
CA MET A 38 7.97 -17.74 18.79
C MET A 38 7.84 -18.94 17.84
N GLY A 39 8.95 -19.33 17.20
CA GLY A 39 8.93 -20.36 16.17
C GLY A 39 8.03 -19.96 14.99
N ASP A 40 6.97 -20.73 14.73
CA ASP A 40 6.03 -20.51 13.64
C ASP A 40 4.82 -19.62 14.01
N PHE A 41 4.83 -19.03 15.22
CA PHE A 41 3.77 -18.16 15.70
C PHE A 41 4.30 -16.78 16.09
N TYR A 42 3.45 -15.76 15.95
CA TYR A 42 3.52 -14.54 16.73
C TYR A 42 2.63 -14.71 17.95
N GLU A 43 3.24 -14.70 19.13
CA GLU A 43 2.54 -14.82 20.41
C GLU A 43 2.41 -13.43 21.07
N LEU A 44 1.27 -13.20 21.70
CA LEU A 44 1.01 -11.99 22.48
C LEU A 44 0.67 -12.41 23.90
N PHE A 45 1.05 -11.59 24.87
CA PHE A 45 0.90 -11.89 26.30
C PHE A 45 0.22 -10.75 27.04
N PHE A 46 -0.29 -11.04 28.25
CA PHE A 46 -0.92 -10.07 29.16
C PHE A 46 -2.09 -9.31 28.51
N ALA A 47 -2.13 -7.99 28.71
CA ALA A 47 -3.18 -7.12 28.17
C ALA A 47 -3.24 -7.13 26.63
N ASP A 48 -2.10 -7.29 25.94
CA ASP A 48 -2.06 -7.39 24.49
C ASP A 48 -2.79 -8.65 24.00
N ALA A 49 -2.64 -9.77 24.72
CA ALA A 49 -3.34 -11.01 24.37
C ALA A 49 -4.85 -10.85 24.50
N ALA A 50 -5.33 -10.26 25.60
CA ALA A 50 -6.76 -10.04 25.81
C ALA A 50 -7.36 -9.13 24.73
N LYS A 51 -6.74 -7.98 24.44
CA LYS A 51 -7.16 -7.03 23.39
C LYS A 51 -7.16 -7.68 22.00
N THR A 52 -6.11 -8.45 21.71
CA THR A 52 -5.98 -9.10 20.39
C THR A 52 -6.97 -10.23 20.22
N ALA A 53 -7.18 -11.06 21.25
CA ALA A 53 -8.15 -12.16 21.21
C ALA A 53 -9.58 -11.64 20.97
N GLU A 54 -9.98 -10.57 21.67
CA GLU A 54 -11.26 -9.88 21.46
C GLU A 54 -11.35 -9.26 20.05
N ALA A 55 -10.30 -8.56 19.62
CA ALA A 55 -10.31 -7.88 18.32
C ALA A 55 -10.37 -8.87 17.14
N LEU A 56 -9.71 -10.01 17.25
CA LEU A 56 -9.60 -11.00 16.16
C LEU A 56 -10.61 -12.14 16.24
N ASP A 57 -11.32 -12.25 17.38
CA ASP A 57 -12.19 -13.40 17.69
C ASP A 57 -11.42 -14.73 17.67
N ILE A 58 -10.28 -14.77 18.39
CA ILE A 58 -9.44 -15.96 18.53
C ILE A 58 -9.35 -16.39 19.98
N ALA A 59 -8.96 -17.65 20.21
CA ALA A 59 -8.88 -18.21 21.54
C ALA A 59 -7.84 -17.51 22.42
N LEU A 60 -8.25 -17.09 23.61
CA LEU A 60 -7.37 -16.65 24.68
C LEU A 60 -6.99 -17.88 25.53
N THR A 61 -5.70 -18.16 25.61
CA THR A 61 -5.14 -19.28 26.36
C THR A 61 -4.23 -18.79 27.49
N LYS A 62 -3.51 -19.69 28.15
CA LYS A 62 -2.59 -19.37 29.24
C LYS A 62 -1.24 -20.03 29.02
N ARG A 63 -0.15 -19.32 29.33
CA ARG A 63 1.22 -19.85 29.19
C ARG A 63 2.10 -19.47 30.37
N GLY A 64 2.21 -20.40 31.33
CA GLY A 64 3.04 -20.19 32.51
C GLY A 64 2.43 -19.22 33.53
N LYS A 65 3.23 -18.85 34.53
CA LYS A 65 2.86 -17.90 35.57
C LYS A 65 3.86 -16.77 35.70
N HIS A 66 3.39 -15.60 36.05
CA HIS A 66 4.19 -14.44 36.41
C HIS A 66 3.62 -13.85 37.69
N GLN A 67 4.45 -13.65 38.72
CA GLN A 67 4.03 -13.17 40.05
C GLN A 67 2.87 -13.98 40.66
N GLY A 68 2.84 -15.30 40.38
CA GLY A 68 1.80 -16.21 40.90
C GLY A 68 0.53 -16.30 40.07
N GLU A 69 0.30 -15.38 39.13
CA GLU A 69 -0.88 -15.36 38.24
C GLU A 69 -0.59 -16.02 36.90
N ASP A 70 -1.61 -16.61 36.28
CA ASP A 70 -1.53 -17.18 34.95
C ASP A 70 -1.32 -16.07 33.91
N ILE A 71 -0.37 -16.26 32.96
CA ILE A 71 -0.13 -15.30 31.87
C ILE A 71 -1.13 -15.56 30.73
N PRO A 72 -2.08 -14.62 30.46
CA PRO A 72 -2.94 -14.72 29.30
C PRO A 72 -2.09 -14.69 28.01
N MET A 73 -2.43 -15.54 27.04
CA MET A 73 -1.70 -15.64 25.78
C MET A 73 -2.67 -15.92 24.63
N CYS A 74 -2.45 -15.29 23.50
CA CYS A 74 -2.99 -15.70 22.21
C CYS A 74 -1.87 -15.71 21.16
N GLY A 75 -2.11 -16.36 20.01
CA GLY A 75 -1.10 -16.45 18.97
C GLY A 75 -1.72 -16.56 17.58
N VAL A 76 -1.00 -16.03 16.59
CA VAL A 76 -1.34 -16.13 15.16
C VAL A 76 -0.20 -16.80 14.41
N PRO A 77 -0.49 -17.72 13.47
CA PRO A 77 0.57 -18.34 12.66
C PRO A 77 1.29 -17.30 11.81
N VAL A 78 2.61 -17.36 11.74
CA VAL A 78 3.41 -16.39 10.99
C VAL A 78 3.07 -16.39 9.50
N HIS A 79 2.89 -17.56 8.90
CA HIS A 79 2.54 -17.70 7.48
C HIS A 79 1.14 -17.15 7.14
N ALA A 80 0.28 -16.94 8.15
CA ALA A 80 -1.06 -16.39 8.01
C ALA A 80 -1.25 -15.08 8.79
N ALA A 81 -0.18 -14.39 9.19
CA ALA A 81 -0.26 -13.22 10.06
C ALA A 81 -0.89 -11.99 9.38
N GLU A 82 -0.74 -11.83 8.06
CA GLU A 82 -1.23 -10.65 7.33
C GLU A 82 -2.74 -10.38 7.50
N PRO A 83 -3.67 -11.35 7.31
CA PRO A 83 -5.09 -11.12 7.51
C PRO A 83 -5.47 -10.72 8.94
N TYR A 84 -4.72 -11.22 9.93
CA TYR A 84 -4.92 -10.83 11.33
C TYR A 84 -4.41 -9.40 11.59
N LEU A 85 -3.25 -9.06 11.03
CA LEU A 85 -2.71 -7.71 11.08
C LEU A 85 -3.68 -6.71 10.45
N GLU A 86 -4.24 -7.03 9.28
CA GLU A 86 -5.27 -6.22 8.62
C GLU A 86 -6.46 -5.92 9.54
N LYS A 87 -7.03 -6.94 10.17
CA LYS A 87 -8.16 -6.77 11.09
C LYS A 87 -7.82 -5.86 12.26
N LEU A 88 -6.62 -6.00 12.84
CA LEU A 88 -6.17 -5.16 13.95
C LEU A 88 -6.01 -3.70 13.54
N ILE A 89 -5.34 -3.45 12.41
CA ILE A 89 -5.12 -2.10 11.89
C ILE A 89 -6.44 -1.43 11.52
N ARG A 90 -7.38 -2.14 10.87
CA ARG A 90 -8.72 -1.63 10.57
C ARG A 90 -9.55 -1.28 11.82
N LYS A 91 -9.29 -1.93 12.94
CA LYS A 91 -9.86 -1.61 14.25
C LYS A 91 -9.11 -0.50 15.00
N GLY A 92 -8.12 0.14 14.36
CA GLY A 92 -7.35 1.26 14.92
C GLY A 92 -6.22 0.84 15.86
N HIS A 93 -5.86 -0.44 15.94
CA HIS A 93 -4.71 -0.89 16.71
C HIS A 93 -3.41 -0.64 15.95
N ARG A 94 -2.32 -0.42 16.69
CA ARG A 94 -0.95 -0.35 16.20
C ARG A 94 -0.21 -1.61 16.60
N VAL A 95 0.64 -2.14 15.73
CA VAL A 95 1.31 -3.42 15.96
C VAL A 95 2.83 -3.26 15.82
N ALA A 96 3.57 -3.73 16.82
CA ALA A 96 5.03 -3.88 16.75
C ALA A 96 5.37 -5.32 16.36
N VAL A 97 5.97 -5.52 15.21
CA VAL A 97 6.39 -6.84 14.73
C VAL A 97 7.80 -7.11 15.20
N CYS A 98 7.95 -8.15 16.03
CA CYS A 98 9.20 -8.56 16.63
C CYS A 98 9.66 -9.89 16.03
N GLU A 99 10.82 -9.88 15.38
CA GLU A 99 11.42 -11.05 14.73
C GLU A 99 12.63 -11.59 15.48
N GLN A 100 12.94 -12.86 15.22
CA GLN A 100 14.19 -13.48 15.62
C GLN A 100 15.30 -12.98 14.70
N VAL A 101 16.27 -12.25 15.26
CA VAL A 101 17.40 -11.66 14.53
C VAL A 101 18.69 -12.46 14.70
N GLU A 102 18.59 -13.65 15.25
CA GLU A 102 19.71 -14.56 15.51
C GLU A 102 19.29 -15.99 15.20
N ASP A 103 20.24 -16.78 14.67
CA ASP A 103 20.02 -18.21 14.47
C ASP A 103 19.86 -18.94 15.82
N PRO A 104 18.82 -19.76 16.00
CA PRO A 104 18.65 -20.56 17.20
C PRO A 104 19.84 -21.46 17.54
N ALA A 105 20.61 -21.91 16.53
CA ALA A 105 21.82 -22.71 16.73
C ALA A 105 22.95 -21.89 17.37
N GLU A 106 23.05 -20.60 17.05
CA GLU A 106 24.03 -19.69 17.68
C GLU A 106 23.66 -19.35 19.12
N ALA A 107 22.37 -19.12 19.39
CA ALA A 107 21.88 -18.92 20.73
C ALA A 107 22.22 -20.13 21.64
N LYS A 108 22.07 -21.36 21.15
CA LYS A 108 22.42 -22.60 21.88
C LYS A 108 23.91 -22.70 22.24
N LYS A 109 24.83 -22.18 21.40
CA LYS A 109 26.27 -22.15 21.70
C LYS A 109 26.63 -21.30 22.91
N ARG A 110 25.81 -20.31 23.27
CA ARG A 110 25.99 -19.45 24.46
C ARG A 110 25.55 -20.09 25.78
N GLY A 111 24.91 -21.25 25.74
CA GLY A 111 24.48 -22.02 26.89
C GLY A 111 23.01 -22.41 26.87
N SER A 112 22.63 -23.43 27.66
CA SER A 112 21.28 -24.00 27.67
C SER A 112 20.17 -23.05 28.14
N LYS A 113 20.51 -21.94 28.81
CA LYS A 113 19.57 -20.90 29.28
C LYS A 113 19.55 -19.65 28.39
N SER A 114 20.33 -19.61 27.30
CA SER A 114 20.35 -18.45 26.42
C SER A 114 19.05 -18.37 25.60
N VAL A 115 18.55 -17.16 25.42
CA VAL A 115 17.36 -16.87 24.62
C VAL A 115 17.80 -16.35 23.27
N VAL A 116 17.13 -16.80 22.20
CA VAL A 116 17.31 -16.25 20.84
C VAL A 116 17.03 -14.75 20.86
N LYS A 117 17.95 -13.97 20.34
CA LYS A 117 17.80 -12.50 20.27
C LYS A 117 16.62 -12.14 19.37
N ARG A 118 15.78 -11.24 19.85
CA ARG A 118 14.63 -10.70 19.14
C ARG A 118 14.65 -9.20 19.18
N GLU A 119 14.23 -8.60 18.09
CA GLU A 119 14.12 -7.15 17.95
C GLU A 119 12.83 -6.79 17.24
N VAL A 120 12.27 -5.62 17.57
CA VAL A 120 11.17 -5.05 16.79
C VAL A 120 11.74 -4.54 15.48
N VAL A 121 11.39 -5.21 14.40
CA VAL A 121 11.86 -4.90 13.04
C VAL A 121 10.95 -3.93 12.32
N ARG A 122 9.73 -3.75 12.82
CA ARG A 122 8.72 -2.91 12.18
C ARG A 122 7.65 -2.46 13.17
N LEU A 123 7.20 -1.21 13.00
CA LEU A 123 5.98 -0.68 13.60
C LEU A 123 4.93 -0.49 12.50
N VAL A 124 3.78 -1.12 12.65
CA VAL A 124 2.66 -1.05 11.69
C VAL A 124 1.57 -0.18 12.27
N THR A 125 1.25 0.90 11.56
CA THR A 125 0.19 1.84 11.92
C THR A 125 -0.72 2.09 10.72
N PRO A 126 -1.93 2.64 10.91
CA PRO A 126 -2.85 2.87 9.81
C PRO A 126 -2.29 3.72 8.66
N GLY A 127 -1.41 4.68 8.96
CA GLY A 127 -0.79 5.58 7.97
C GLY A 127 0.50 5.04 7.33
N THR A 128 1.03 3.90 7.79
CA THR A 128 2.33 3.38 7.32
C THR A 128 2.25 2.03 6.61
N LEU A 129 1.09 1.71 6.03
CA LEU A 129 0.85 0.48 5.28
C LEU A 129 1.48 0.54 3.89
N THR A 130 2.02 -0.59 3.43
CA THR A 130 2.59 -0.76 2.08
C THR A 130 2.14 -2.04 1.40
N GLU A 131 1.66 -3.02 2.17
CA GLU A 131 1.21 -4.31 1.65
C GLU A 131 -0.12 -4.18 0.92
N ASP A 132 -0.21 -4.77 -0.29
CA ASP A 132 -1.44 -4.76 -1.09
C ASP A 132 -2.63 -5.40 -0.36
N SER A 133 -2.38 -6.44 0.45
CA SER A 133 -3.39 -7.11 1.25
C SER A 133 -4.00 -6.21 2.34
N LEU A 134 -3.26 -5.18 2.80
CA LEU A 134 -3.69 -4.26 3.84
C LEU A 134 -4.28 -2.95 3.29
N LEU A 135 -4.03 -2.65 2.02
CA LEU A 135 -4.41 -1.41 1.35
C LEU A 135 -5.66 -1.57 0.49
N GLU A 136 -6.52 -0.59 0.52
CA GLU A 136 -7.57 -0.46 -0.50
C GLU A 136 -6.94 -0.01 -1.82
N ALA A 137 -7.04 -0.84 -2.88
CA ALA A 137 -6.38 -0.58 -4.15
C ALA A 137 -6.77 0.79 -4.76
N ARG A 138 -8.04 1.17 -4.63
CA ARG A 138 -8.65 2.37 -5.24
C ARG A 138 -8.72 3.57 -4.28
N ALA A 139 -8.06 3.53 -3.13
CA ALA A 139 -8.02 4.62 -2.14
C ALA A 139 -6.58 4.94 -1.74
N ALA A 140 -6.29 6.21 -1.48
CA ALA A 140 -5.03 6.65 -0.91
C ALA A 140 -4.94 6.28 0.58
N ASN A 141 -3.72 6.08 1.09
CA ASN A 141 -3.44 5.77 2.49
C ASN A 141 -2.61 6.89 3.13
N LEU A 142 -3.24 8.03 3.38
CA LEU A 142 -2.55 9.23 3.81
C LEU A 142 -2.17 9.20 5.30
N LEU A 143 -0.87 9.36 5.56
CA LEU A 143 -0.30 9.81 6.81
C LEU A 143 -0.18 11.33 6.77
N VAL A 144 -0.74 12.02 7.76
CA VAL A 144 -0.76 13.48 7.81
C VAL A 144 -0.12 13.97 9.09
N ALA A 145 0.60 15.10 9.04
CA ALA A 145 1.16 15.76 10.22
C ALA A 145 0.70 17.21 10.28
N LEU A 146 0.21 17.65 11.44
CA LEU A 146 -0.13 19.04 11.73
C LEU A 146 1.02 19.70 12.49
N GLY A 147 1.77 20.55 11.81
CA GLY A 147 2.86 21.34 12.40
C GLY A 147 2.41 22.73 12.83
N ARG A 148 3.08 23.28 13.85
CA ARG A 148 2.85 24.63 14.35
C ARG A 148 4.16 25.33 14.62
N SER A 149 4.25 26.62 14.30
CA SER A 149 5.34 27.49 14.70
C SER A 149 4.78 28.87 15.08
N GLY A 150 4.69 29.14 16.39
CA GLY A 150 4.01 30.34 16.88
C GLY A 150 2.52 30.33 16.58
N ALA A 151 2.06 31.29 15.75
CA ALA A 151 0.67 31.38 15.28
C ALA A 151 0.46 30.66 13.94
N ASP A 152 1.51 30.27 13.23
CA ASP A 152 1.46 29.67 11.92
C ASP A 152 1.25 28.16 12.01
N PHE A 153 0.43 27.61 11.13
CA PHE A 153 0.19 26.18 11.00
C PHE A 153 0.54 25.69 9.60
N ALA A 154 0.87 24.43 9.50
CA ALA A 154 1.03 23.74 8.23
C ALA A 154 0.61 22.27 8.35
N ILE A 155 0.15 21.71 7.24
CA ILE A 155 -0.21 20.31 7.12
C ILE A 155 0.73 19.68 6.09
N ALA A 156 1.44 18.63 6.50
CA ALA A 156 2.17 17.75 5.61
C ALA A 156 1.41 16.45 5.42
N SER A 157 1.38 15.91 4.22
CA SER A 157 0.74 14.62 3.93
C SER A 157 1.65 13.75 3.06
N ALA A 158 1.67 12.44 3.34
CA ALA A 158 2.35 11.46 2.50
C ALA A 158 1.55 10.17 2.40
N ASP A 159 1.59 9.53 1.22
CA ASP A 159 1.19 8.15 1.04
C ASP A 159 2.47 7.29 0.90
N MET A 160 2.79 6.54 1.95
CA MET A 160 3.99 5.70 1.96
C MET A 160 3.95 4.60 0.87
N SER A 161 2.76 4.22 0.42
CA SER A 161 2.60 3.17 -0.59
C SER A 161 2.93 3.64 -2.01
N THR A 162 2.76 4.95 -2.30
CA THR A 162 3.02 5.56 -3.62
C THR A 162 4.22 6.49 -3.62
N GLY A 163 4.67 6.91 -2.44
CA GLY A 163 5.73 7.89 -2.27
C GLY A 163 5.26 9.35 -2.41
N GLU A 164 3.99 9.62 -2.67
CA GLU A 164 3.47 10.99 -2.71
C GLU A 164 3.78 11.74 -1.42
N PHE A 165 4.25 12.99 -1.53
CA PHE A 165 4.57 13.84 -0.40
C PHE A 165 4.25 15.30 -0.69
N SER A 166 3.45 15.93 0.16
CA SER A 166 3.08 17.34 0.01
C SER A 166 3.04 18.08 1.34
N VAL A 167 3.11 19.41 1.26
CA VAL A 167 2.95 20.32 2.40
C VAL A 167 2.16 21.56 2.00
N ALA A 168 1.32 22.04 2.91
CA ALA A 168 0.53 23.25 2.77
C ALA A 168 0.62 24.10 4.03
N ALA A 169 0.89 25.40 3.89
CA ALA A 169 0.63 26.37 4.94
C ALA A 169 -0.90 26.58 5.05
N VAL A 170 -1.42 26.57 6.27
CA VAL A 170 -2.86 26.71 6.54
C VAL A 170 -3.11 27.68 7.67
N SER A 171 -4.21 28.42 7.62
CA SER A 171 -4.69 29.19 8.76
C SER A 171 -5.43 28.26 9.74
N LEU A 172 -5.61 28.69 10.99
CA LEU A 172 -6.35 27.94 12.00
C LEU A 172 -7.75 27.53 11.52
N ASN A 173 -8.45 28.41 10.81
CA ASN A 173 -9.80 28.18 10.31
C ASN A 173 -9.85 27.17 9.14
N GLU A 174 -8.76 26.98 8.42
CA GLU A 174 -8.65 26.06 7.29
C GLU A 174 -8.27 24.63 7.70
N ILE A 175 -7.71 24.44 8.90
CA ILE A 175 -7.23 23.12 9.37
C ILE A 175 -8.31 22.05 9.24
N ALA A 176 -9.51 22.30 9.76
CA ALA A 176 -10.60 21.33 9.73
C ALA A 176 -11.04 20.98 8.30
N THR A 177 -11.11 21.99 7.42
CA THR A 177 -11.47 21.84 6.01
C THR A 177 -10.41 21.03 5.25
N GLU A 178 -9.14 21.32 5.49
CA GLU A 178 -8.02 20.64 4.83
C GLU A 178 -7.88 19.20 5.31
N LEU A 179 -8.03 18.93 6.60
CA LEU A 179 -8.07 17.56 7.13
C LEU A 179 -9.26 16.76 6.59
N ALA A 180 -10.41 17.40 6.43
CA ALA A 180 -11.58 16.77 5.81
C ALA A 180 -11.35 16.45 4.32
N ARG A 181 -10.59 17.30 3.59
CA ARG A 181 -10.18 17.07 2.21
C ARG A 181 -9.24 15.89 2.10
N LEU A 182 -8.22 15.81 2.96
CA LEU A 182 -7.21 14.77 2.96
C LEU A 182 -7.73 13.43 3.50
N SER A 183 -8.71 13.45 4.40
CA SER A 183 -9.27 12.26 5.05
C SER A 183 -8.19 11.29 5.56
N PRO A 184 -7.32 11.74 6.50
CA PRO A 184 -6.14 11.01 6.93
C PRO A 184 -6.50 9.64 7.54
N ARG A 185 -5.72 8.62 7.20
CA ARG A 185 -5.75 7.33 7.89
C ARG A 185 -5.06 7.42 9.25
N GLU A 186 -4.08 8.33 9.36
CA GLU A 186 -3.39 8.62 10.60
C GLU A 186 -2.96 10.11 10.61
N LEU A 187 -3.22 10.81 11.73
CA LEU A 187 -2.85 12.21 11.92
C LEU A 187 -1.86 12.34 13.07
N LEU A 188 -0.66 12.81 12.77
CA LEU A 188 0.37 13.15 13.75
C LEU A 188 0.16 14.56 14.24
N VAL A 189 0.13 14.74 15.56
CA VAL A 189 -0.01 16.06 16.20
C VAL A 189 0.95 16.22 17.37
N PRO A 190 1.43 17.43 17.64
CA PRO A 190 2.13 17.70 18.91
C PRO A 190 1.19 17.41 20.09
N ASP A 191 1.67 16.69 21.10
CA ASP A 191 0.94 16.38 22.33
C ASP A 191 0.36 17.63 23.03
N ALA A 192 1.08 18.74 22.97
CA ALA A 192 0.64 20.02 23.51
C ALA A 192 -0.66 20.57 22.88
N LEU A 193 -1.02 20.17 21.65
CA LEU A 193 -2.26 20.59 21.01
C LEU A 193 -3.50 19.88 21.57
N LEU A 194 -3.33 18.70 22.19
CA LEU A 194 -4.44 17.95 22.78
C LEU A 194 -5.15 18.69 23.92
N ALA A 195 -4.41 19.51 24.65
CA ALA A 195 -4.93 20.29 25.77
C ALA A 195 -5.63 21.60 25.34
N GLN A 196 -5.58 21.95 24.05
CA GLN A 196 -6.15 23.21 23.55
C GLN A 196 -7.61 23.01 23.16
N GLU A 197 -8.50 23.82 23.74
CA GLU A 197 -9.95 23.73 23.60
C GLU A 197 -10.39 23.88 22.14
N GLU A 198 -9.69 24.72 21.37
CA GLU A 198 -9.97 24.99 19.95
C GLU A 198 -9.87 23.75 19.05
N PHE A 199 -9.06 22.75 19.42
CA PHE A 199 -8.91 21.48 18.68
C PHE A 199 -9.74 20.32 19.25
N SER A 200 -10.35 20.49 20.40
CA SER A 200 -11.05 19.42 21.11
C SER A 200 -12.11 18.71 20.26
N ALA A 201 -12.99 19.50 19.61
CA ALA A 201 -14.04 18.95 18.75
C ALA A 201 -13.47 18.23 17.53
N LEU A 202 -12.43 18.79 16.88
CA LEU A 202 -11.77 18.23 15.72
C LEU A 202 -11.10 16.90 16.06
N PHE A 203 -10.27 16.87 17.10
CA PHE A 203 -9.54 15.66 17.51
C PHE A 203 -10.49 14.55 18.00
N LYS A 204 -11.57 14.92 18.66
CA LYS A 204 -12.61 13.97 19.07
C LYS A 204 -13.31 13.31 17.86
N SER A 205 -13.49 14.05 16.76
CA SER A 205 -14.08 13.51 15.53
C SER A 205 -13.14 12.55 14.79
N LEU A 206 -11.82 12.70 14.95
CA LEU A 206 -10.80 11.85 14.31
C LEU A 206 -10.55 10.54 15.07
N GLY A 207 -10.82 10.49 16.36
CA GLY A 207 -10.79 9.28 17.18
C GLY A 207 -9.47 8.50 17.06
N ALA A 208 -9.56 7.25 16.64
CA ALA A 208 -8.43 6.32 16.55
C ALA A 208 -7.36 6.69 15.48
N ALA A 209 -7.69 7.57 14.54
CA ALA A 209 -6.73 8.08 13.56
C ALA A 209 -5.71 9.05 14.17
N LEU A 210 -5.93 9.55 15.39
CA LEU A 210 -5.05 10.53 16.04
C LEU A 210 -3.83 9.86 16.66
N SER A 211 -2.64 10.40 16.37
CA SER A 211 -1.33 9.94 16.84
C SER A 211 -0.56 11.08 17.48
N PRO A 212 -0.73 11.33 18.78
CA PRO A 212 0.05 12.36 19.48
C PRO A 212 1.52 11.98 19.55
N LEU A 213 2.39 12.95 19.32
CA LEU A 213 3.85 12.79 19.43
C LEU A 213 4.44 13.92 20.31
N PRO A 214 5.57 13.67 20.97
CA PRO A 214 6.28 14.71 21.72
C PRO A 214 6.56 15.92 20.87
N GLY A 215 6.35 17.13 21.41
CA GLY A 215 6.58 18.39 20.71
C GLY A 215 7.99 18.54 20.11
N SER A 216 8.99 17.87 20.68
CA SER A 216 10.36 17.84 20.14
C SER A 216 10.47 17.23 18.73
N ARG A 217 9.50 16.41 18.32
CA ARG A 217 9.42 15.85 16.97
C ARG A 217 8.98 16.89 15.93
N PHE A 218 8.36 17.97 16.38
CA PHE A 218 7.86 19.06 15.54
C PHE A 218 8.77 20.29 15.55
N ASP A 219 10.04 20.14 15.96
CA ASP A 219 11.02 21.20 15.88
C ASP A 219 11.40 21.49 14.42
N SER A 220 11.28 22.76 13.99
CA SER A 220 11.49 23.15 12.59
C SER A 220 12.95 23.02 12.12
N ALA A 221 13.93 23.20 13.02
CA ALA A 221 15.35 23.03 12.68
C ALA A 221 15.70 21.54 12.53
N ASN A 222 15.09 20.67 13.35
CA ASN A 222 15.17 19.23 13.17
C ASN A 222 14.48 18.81 11.87
N GLY A 223 13.35 19.41 11.53
CA GLY A 223 12.60 19.17 10.30
C GLY A 223 13.41 19.54 9.06
N GLU A 224 14.07 20.68 9.05
CA GLU A 224 14.95 21.08 7.96
C GLU A 224 16.10 20.06 7.76
N ARG A 225 16.74 19.64 8.85
CA ARG A 225 17.81 18.64 8.81
C ARG A 225 17.30 17.28 8.29
N ALA A 226 16.12 16.87 8.72
CA ALA A 226 15.49 15.61 8.25
C ALA A 226 15.21 15.65 6.75
N LEU A 227 14.64 16.75 6.23
CA LEU A 227 14.40 16.93 4.79
C LEU A 227 15.70 16.91 3.97
N LYS A 228 16.73 17.66 4.43
CA LYS A 228 18.06 17.66 3.79
C LYS A 228 18.68 16.27 3.74
N ALA A 229 18.62 15.52 4.83
CA ALA A 229 19.14 14.17 4.93
C ALA A 229 18.33 13.21 4.04
N HIS A 230 17.00 13.35 4.03
CA HIS A 230 16.11 12.52 3.22
C HIS A 230 16.41 12.65 1.73
N TYR A 231 16.55 13.89 1.22
CA TYR A 231 16.82 14.13 -0.21
C TYR A 231 18.31 14.16 -0.54
N ASN A 232 19.20 13.95 0.44
CA ASN A 232 20.66 14.04 0.28
C ASN A 232 21.09 15.40 -0.32
N MET A 233 20.53 16.49 0.21
CA MET A 233 20.75 17.87 -0.25
C MET A 233 21.43 18.72 0.83
N LEU A 234 22.28 19.65 0.41
CA LEU A 234 22.93 20.61 1.32
C LEU A 234 22.01 21.78 1.66
N SER A 235 21.15 22.19 0.72
CA SER A 235 20.14 23.24 0.87
C SER A 235 18.79 22.78 0.34
N LEU A 236 17.70 23.31 0.90
CA LEU A 236 16.33 23.07 0.42
C LEU A 236 15.90 24.07 -0.67
N ASP A 237 16.74 25.03 -1.06
CA ASP A 237 16.38 26.10 -2.02
C ASP A 237 15.87 25.53 -3.36
N GLY A 238 16.41 24.38 -3.78
CA GLY A 238 15.95 23.67 -4.99
C GLY A 238 14.56 23.04 -4.89
N LEU A 239 13.99 22.95 -3.67
CA LEU A 239 12.63 22.45 -3.40
C LEU A 239 11.66 23.61 -3.10
N GLY A 240 12.16 24.83 -2.86
CA GLY A 240 11.40 26.03 -2.54
C GLY A 240 11.69 26.58 -1.14
N ALA A 241 11.17 27.77 -0.86
CA ALA A 241 11.29 28.41 0.45
C ALA A 241 10.18 27.89 1.39
N PHE A 242 10.55 27.11 2.39
CA PHE A 242 9.60 26.56 3.38
C PHE A 242 9.52 27.44 4.62
N GLY A 243 8.30 27.69 5.11
CA GLY A 243 8.05 28.30 6.41
C GLY A 243 8.38 27.34 7.57
N ARG A 244 8.56 27.90 8.77
CA ARG A 244 8.90 27.08 9.95
C ARG A 244 7.82 26.05 10.29
N ALA A 245 6.54 26.38 10.13
CA ALA A 245 5.44 25.44 10.34
C ALA A 245 5.47 24.30 9.30
N GLU A 246 5.79 24.61 8.03
CA GLU A 246 5.93 23.61 6.96
C GLU A 246 7.10 22.64 7.26
N LEU A 247 8.24 23.17 7.69
CA LEU A 247 9.40 22.37 8.11
C LEU A 247 9.08 21.49 9.33
N SER A 248 8.32 22.03 10.28
CA SER A 248 7.84 21.29 11.45
C SER A 248 6.98 20.11 11.07
N ALA A 249 5.95 20.32 10.22
CA ALA A 249 5.04 19.27 9.78
C ALA A 249 5.74 18.21 8.94
N ALA A 250 6.48 18.62 7.90
CA ALA A 250 7.18 17.71 7.00
C ALA A 250 8.29 16.92 7.73
N GLY A 251 9.03 17.57 8.63
CA GLY A 251 10.05 16.92 9.42
C GLY A 251 9.50 15.88 10.40
N ALA A 252 8.40 16.19 11.08
CA ALA A 252 7.73 15.25 11.97
C ALA A 252 7.25 14.00 11.21
N LEU A 253 6.71 14.19 10.00
CA LEU A 253 6.25 13.10 9.14
C LEU A 253 7.42 12.19 8.73
N ILE A 254 8.53 12.74 8.23
CA ILE A 254 9.74 11.96 7.87
C ILE A 254 10.28 11.22 9.09
N ALA A 255 10.45 11.91 10.23
CA ALA A 255 10.96 11.28 11.45
C ALA A 255 10.05 10.14 11.96
N TYR A 256 8.74 10.25 11.76
CA TYR A 256 7.81 9.19 12.10
C TYR A 256 7.92 8.00 11.14
N LEU A 257 8.05 8.25 9.84
CA LEU A 257 8.26 7.19 8.85
C LEU A 257 9.58 6.45 9.12
N GLU A 258 10.68 7.14 9.39
CA GLU A 258 11.96 6.52 9.75
C GLU A 258 11.86 5.69 11.04
N LEU A 259 11.15 6.20 12.05
CA LEU A 259 10.90 5.47 13.31
C LEU A 259 10.14 4.16 13.04
N THR A 260 9.05 4.23 12.26
CA THR A 260 8.19 3.06 12.00
C THR A 260 8.86 2.05 11.07
N GLN A 261 9.76 2.48 10.18
CA GLN A 261 10.55 1.64 9.29
C GLN A 261 11.91 1.23 9.89
N LYS A 262 12.17 1.55 11.19
CA LYS A 262 13.42 1.19 11.89
C LYS A 262 14.68 1.67 11.17
N GLY A 263 14.66 2.93 10.75
CA GLY A 263 15.80 3.59 10.08
C GLY A 263 15.96 3.28 8.59
N LYS A 264 15.09 2.45 8.01
CA LYS A 264 15.06 2.28 6.55
C LYS A 264 14.52 3.55 5.90
N LYS A 265 15.19 4.02 4.86
CA LYS A 265 14.77 5.18 4.08
C LYS A 265 13.50 4.85 3.30
N VAL A 266 12.49 5.68 3.41
CA VAL A 266 11.24 5.57 2.62
C VAL A 266 11.43 6.31 1.31
N GLY A 267 11.00 5.74 0.20
CA GLY A 267 11.08 6.38 -1.12
C GLY A 267 9.98 7.41 -1.31
N LEU A 268 10.09 8.57 -0.63
CA LEU A 268 9.19 9.68 -0.89
C LEU A 268 9.64 10.46 -2.14
N GLN A 269 8.67 10.85 -2.95
CA GLN A 269 8.86 11.77 -4.07
C GLN A 269 9.30 13.16 -3.56
N ARG A 270 9.69 14.04 -4.48
CA ARG A 270 10.00 15.43 -4.12
C ARG A 270 8.78 16.08 -3.48
N ILE A 271 8.99 16.75 -2.33
CA ILE A 271 7.90 17.41 -1.60
C ILE A 271 7.24 18.49 -2.46
N ALA A 272 5.94 18.38 -2.68
CA ALA A 272 5.15 19.38 -3.39
C ALA A 272 4.55 20.39 -2.41
N ARG A 273 4.74 21.70 -2.68
CA ARG A 273 4.03 22.74 -1.93
C ARG A 273 2.67 22.97 -2.56
N VAL A 274 1.63 22.80 -1.76
CA VAL A 274 0.23 22.95 -2.17
C VAL A 274 -0.36 24.17 -1.48
N SER A 275 -1.11 24.99 -2.21
CA SER A 275 -1.87 26.10 -1.63
C SER A 275 -3.34 25.72 -1.51
N PRO A 276 -3.96 25.76 -0.32
CA PRO A 276 -5.39 25.56 -0.15
C PRO A 276 -6.24 26.50 -1.00
N ALA A 277 -5.74 27.69 -1.32
CA ALA A 277 -6.44 28.67 -2.17
C ALA A 277 -6.68 28.20 -3.62
N HIS A 278 -5.94 27.19 -4.07
CA HIS A 278 -6.15 26.61 -5.41
C HIS A 278 -7.36 25.67 -5.48
N PHE A 279 -7.99 25.38 -4.35
CA PHE A 279 -9.11 24.45 -4.25
C PHE A 279 -10.36 25.11 -3.72
N MET A 280 -11.50 24.62 -4.16
CA MET A 280 -12.79 24.96 -3.57
C MET A 280 -12.83 24.50 -2.11
N GLY A 281 -13.02 25.43 -1.18
CA GLY A 281 -13.18 25.13 0.24
C GLY A 281 -14.51 24.43 0.51
N ILE A 282 -14.49 23.16 0.87
CA ILE A 282 -15.68 22.38 1.22
C ILE A 282 -15.47 21.83 2.63
N ASP A 283 -16.25 22.28 3.59
CA ASP A 283 -16.16 21.84 4.98
C ASP A 283 -16.60 20.37 5.16
N ALA A 284 -16.24 19.78 6.31
CA ALA A 284 -16.50 18.37 6.61
C ALA A 284 -18.01 18.03 6.59
N ALA A 285 -18.87 18.92 7.08
CA ALA A 285 -20.31 18.69 7.13
C ALA A 285 -20.90 18.70 5.72
N THR A 286 -20.47 19.66 4.88
CA THR A 286 -20.90 19.76 3.48
C THR A 286 -20.42 18.54 2.67
N ARG A 287 -19.16 18.09 2.81
CA ARG A 287 -18.65 16.87 2.17
C ARG A 287 -19.49 15.65 2.50
N ARG A 288 -19.80 15.48 3.79
CA ARG A 288 -20.62 14.39 4.29
C ARG A 288 -22.07 14.48 3.79
N ASN A 289 -22.69 15.67 3.83
CA ASN A 289 -24.06 15.87 3.40
C ASN A 289 -24.24 15.71 1.89
N LEU A 290 -23.23 16.05 1.09
CA LEU A 290 -23.22 15.83 -0.36
C LEU A 290 -22.87 14.38 -0.74
N GLU A 291 -22.46 13.56 0.22
CA GLU A 291 -22.11 12.17 0.02
C GLU A 291 -21.05 12.00 -1.10
N LEU A 292 -20.02 12.84 -1.09
CA LEU A 292 -19.04 12.91 -2.18
C LEU A 292 -18.28 11.58 -2.37
N THR A 293 -17.73 11.03 -1.31
CA THR A 293 -16.88 9.80 -1.37
C THR A 293 -17.53 8.61 -0.68
N GLN A 294 -18.44 8.87 0.28
CA GLN A 294 -19.18 7.87 1.06
C GLN A 294 -20.56 8.38 1.37
N THR A 295 -21.53 7.48 1.50
CA THR A 295 -22.89 7.80 1.96
C THR A 295 -22.89 8.18 3.43
N LEU A 296 -23.99 8.73 3.94
CA LEU A 296 -24.17 9.00 5.37
C LEU A 296 -24.01 7.74 6.24
N ALA A 297 -24.24 6.55 5.67
CA ALA A 297 -24.00 5.25 6.31
C ALA A 297 -22.53 4.77 6.23
N GLY A 298 -21.62 5.57 5.65
CA GLY A 298 -20.19 5.24 5.51
C GLY A 298 -19.88 4.27 4.37
N GLN A 299 -20.80 4.01 3.46
CA GLN A 299 -20.60 3.10 2.33
C GLN A 299 -20.13 3.87 1.09
N ARG A 300 -19.23 3.30 0.29
CA ARG A 300 -18.83 3.87 -1.00
C ARG A 300 -19.96 3.78 -2.02
N SER A 301 -20.64 2.64 -2.10
CA SER A 301 -21.79 2.44 -2.99
C SER A 301 -22.90 3.43 -2.67
N GLY A 302 -23.43 4.13 -3.67
CA GLY A 302 -24.42 5.19 -3.52
C GLY A 302 -23.82 6.60 -3.30
N SER A 303 -22.48 6.74 -3.20
CA SER A 303 -21.82 8.05 -3.18
C SER A 303 -21.63 8.61 -4.59
N LEU A 304 -21.34 9.93 -4.70
CA LEU A 304 -21.00 10.54 -5.98
C LEU A 304 -19.77 9.87 -6.61
N LEU A 305 -18.73 9.61 -5.83
CA LEU A 305 -17.52 8.94 -6.32
C LEU A 305 -17.82 7.57 -6.95
N ALA A 306 -18.71 6.78 -6.32
CA ALA A 306 -19.07 5.48 -6.88
C ALA A 306 -19.81 5.61 -8.21
N GLU A 307 -20.64 6.66 -8.35
CA GLU A 307 -21.40 6.89 -9.57
C GLU A 307 -20.54 7.38 -10.74
N ILE A 308 -19.55 8.22 -10.49
CA ILE A 308 -18.73 8.78 -11.57
C ILE A 308 -17.49 7.94 -11.91
N ASP A 309 -17.12 6.98 -11.07
CA ASP A 309 -15.89 6.19 -11.24
C ASP A 309 -16.03 5.14 -12.35
N ARG A 310 -15.47 5.45 -13.51
CA ARG A 310 -15.33 4.54 -14.66
C ARG A 310 -13.86 4.21 -14.95
N THR A 311 -12.93 4.53 -14.01
CA THR A 311 -11.50 4.24 -14.16
C THR A 311 -11.23 2.74 -14.25
N VAL A 312 -10.19 2.37 -14.98
CA VAL A 312 -9.82 0.97 -15.19
C VAL A 312 -8.53 0.57 -14.47
N THR A 313 -7.82 1.56 -13.88
CA THR A 313 -6.62 1.34 -13.07
C THR A 313 -6.85 1.74 -11.61
N ALA A 314 -6.08 1.18 -10.70
CA ALA A 314 -6.14 1.55 -9.29
C ALA A 314 -5.59 2.97 -9.06
N CYS A 315 -4.50 3.34 -9.74
CA CYS A 315 -3.91 4.69 -9.66
C CYS A 315 -4.86 5.76 -10.21
N GLY A 316 -5.53 5.52 -11.34
CA GLY A 316 -6.56 6.42 -11.87
C GLY A 316 -7.73 6.61 -10.92
N ALA A 317 -8.18 5.55 -10.23
CA ALA A 317 -9.24 5.66 -9.23
C ALA A 317 -8.84 6.52 -8.01
N ARG A 318 -7.58 6.42 -7.57
CA ARG A 318 -7.06 7.29 -6.50
C ARG A 318 -7.01 8.75 -6.96
N LEU A 319 -6.54 9.01 -8.17
CA LEU A 319 -6.51 10.36 -8.75
C LEU A 319 -7.91 10.95 -8.91
N LEU A 320 -8.89 10.17 -9.40
CA LEU A 320 -10.28 10.62 -9.50
C LEU A 320 -10.86 11.00 -8.14
N ALA A 321 -10.63 10.18 -7.12
CA ALA A 321 -11.05 10.49 -5.76
C ALA A 321 -10.39 11.76 -5.21
N SER A 322 -9.10 11.96 -5.49
CA SER A 322 -8.36 13.19 -5.14
C SER A 322 -8.92 14.42 -5.85
N ARG A 323 -9.21 14.34 -7.16
CA ARG A 323 -9.82 15.46 -7.92
C ARG A 323 -11.20 15.81 -7.40
N LEU A 324 -12.02 14.82 -7.06
CA LEU A 324 -13.34 15.06 -6.45
C LEU A 324 -13.23 15.69 -5.06
N ALA A 325 -12.24 15.27 -4.28
CA ALA A 325 -12.00 15.85 -2.95
C ALA A 325 -11.45 17.28 -3.01
N ALA A 326 -10.82 17.69 -4.11
CA ALA A 326 -10.12 18.95 -4.31
C ALA A 326 -10.50 19.62 -5.66
N PRO A 327 -11.76 20.04 -5.86
CA PRO A 327 -12.14 20.79 -7.06
C PRO A 327 -11.32 22.08 -7.16
N LEU A 328 -10.88 22.42 -8.38
CA LEU A 328 -9.99 23.56 -8.61
C LEU A 328 -10.73 24.90 -8.63
N THR A 329 -9.98 25.98 -8.44
CA THR A 329 -10.45 27.36 -8.61
C THR A 329 -9.81 28.06 -9.81
N ASP A 330 -8.72 27.53 -10.35
CA ASP A 330 -8.03 28.09 -11.50
C ASP A 330 -8.72 27.68 -12.81
N VAL A 331 -9.27 28.68 -13.52
CA VAL A 331 -10.04 28.50 -14.76
C VAL A 331 -9.21 27.83 -15.85
N ALA A 332 -7.94 28.19 -15.99
CA ALA A 332 -7.07 27.64 -17.05
C ALA A 332 -6.86 26.13 -16.85
N THR A 333 -6.55 25.71 -15.63
CA THR A 333 -6.36 24.30 -15.28
C THR A 333 -7.66 23.49 -15.40
N ILE A 334 -8.81 24.06 -14.99
CA ILE A 334 -10.12 23.43 -15.16
C ILE A 334 -10.42 23.22 -16.65
N THR A 335 -10.21 24.25 -17.48
CA THR A 335 -10.44 24.20 -18.91
C THR A 335 -9.54 23.15 -19.58
N ALA A 336 -8.26 23.05 -19.19
CA ALA A 336 -7.34 22.03 -19.69
C ALA A 336 -7.82 20.59 -19.37
N ARG A 337 -8.46 20.38 -18.22
CA ARG A 337 -9.10 19.08 -17.92
C ARG A 337 -10.32 18.82 -18.79
N HIS A 338 -11.17 19.83 -19.02
CA HIS A 338 -12.32 19.69 -19.91
C HIS A 338 -11.90 19.39 -21.35
N ASP A 339 -10.82 20.01 -21.86
CA ASP A 339 -10.26 19.73 -23.20
C ASP A 339 -9.79 18.28 -23.33
N ALA A 340 -9.18 17.74 -22.26
CA ALA A 340 -8.77 16.35 -22.21
C ALA A 340 -9.99 15.41 -22.24
N VAL A 341 -11.00 15.65 -21.41
CA VAL A 341 -12.25 14.89 -21.39
C VAL A 341 -12.96 14.93 -22.73
N GLU A 342 -13.01 16.11 -23.38
CA GLU A 342 -13.64 16.29 -24.69
C GLU A 342 -12.94 15.43 -25.77
N SER A 343 -11.60 15.37 -25.75
CA SER A 343 -10.83 14.55 -26.67
C SER A 343 -11.25 13.07 -26.61
N PHE A 344 -11.46 12.53 -25.40
CA PHE A 344 -11.92 11.15 -25.23
C PHE A 344 -13.43 10.98 -25.43
N ALA A 345 -14.25 11.97 -25.14
CA ALA A 345 -15.70 11.91 -25.39
C ALA A 345 -15.99 11.92 -26.90
N GLY A 346 -15.25 12.73 -27.67
CA GLY A 346 -15.47 12.90 -29.11
C GLY A 346 -15.02 11.71 -29.99
N ASP A 347 -14.13 10.84 -29.49
CA ASP A 347 -13.60 9.70 -30.25
C ASP A 347 -13.79 8.39 -29.47
N SER A 348 -14.77 7.60 -29.89
CA SER A 348 -15.11 6.33 -29.24
C SER A 348 -14.03 5.25 -29.42
N GLU A 349 -13.35 5.23 -30.55
CA GLU A 349 -12.32 4.24 -30.86
C GLU A 349 -11.03 4.56 -30.07
N LEU A 350 -10.64 5.82 -30.01
CA LEU A 350 -9.56 6.29 -29.18
C LEU A 350 -9.80 5.94 -27.71
N ARG A 351 -10.98 6.27 -27.19
CA ARG A 351 -11.36 5.97 -25.81
C ARG A 351 -11.31 4.48 -25.51
N ARG A 352 -11.87 3.65 -26.41
CA ARG A 352 -11.86 2.19 -26.26
C ARG A 352 -10.43 1.62 -26.19
N LYS A 353 -9.57 1.98 -27.17
CA LYS A 353 -8.17 1.51 -27.23
C LYS A 353 -7.35 1.96 -26.03
N SER A 354 -7.52 3.22 -25.61
CA SER A 354 -6.83 3.75 -24.44
C SER A 354 -7.20 3.00 -23.17
N ARG A 355 -8.49 2.76 -22.94
CA ARG A 355 -8.98 2.02 -21.78
C ARG A 355 -8.55 0.53 -21.81
N GLU A 356 -8.40 -0.06 -23.00
CA GLU A 356 -7.88 -1.41 -23.16
C GLU A 356 -6.39 -1.49 -22.78
N ALA A 357 -5.57 -0.56 -23.27
CA ALA A 357 -4.16 -0.47 -22.91
C ALA A 357 -3.95 -0.20 -21.40
N LEU A 358 -4.77 0.69 -20.82
CA LEU A 358 -4.73 1.02 -19.39
C LEU A 358 -5.09 -0.16 -18.49
N ARG A 359 -6.04 -1.04 -18.89
CA ARG A 359 -6.37 -2.25 -18.11
C ARG A 359 -5.20 -3.21 -17.94
N ALA A 360 -4.25 -3.18 -18.86
CA ALA A 360 -3.03 -4.00 -18.76
C ALA A 360 -1.95 -3.38 -17.88
N ALA A 361 -2.12 -2.12 -17.44
CA ALA A 361 -1.14 -1.43 -16.63
C ALA A 361 -1.28 -1.78 -15.14
N PRO A 362 -0.28 -2.42 -14.52
CA PRO A 362 -0.23 -2.64 -13.08
C PRO A 362 0.08 -1.32 -12.33
N ASP A 363 -0.05 -1.36 -11.01
CA ASP A 363 0.21 -0.22 -10.12
C ASP A 363 1.72 -0.01 -9.92
N ILE A 364 2.34 0.78 -10.80
CA ILE A 364 3.77 1.09 -10.80
C ILE A 364 4.18 1.78 -9.49
N ALA A 365 3.41 2.77 -9.04
CA ALA A 365 3.75 3.56 -7.85
C ALA A 365 3.80 2.68 -6.60
N ARG A 366 2.81 1.81 -6.38
CA ARG A 366 2.79 0.90 -5.23
C ARG A 366 3.87 -0.18 -5.32
N ALA A 367 4.16 -0.70 -6.50
CA ALA A 367 5.27 -1.63 -6.69
C ALA A 367 6.62 -0.98 -6.32
N LEU A 368 6.87 0.23 -6.82
CA LEU A 368 8.06 1.02 -6.48
C LEU A 368 8.14 1.33 -4.98
N GLY A 369 7.02 1.72 -4.36
CA GLY A 369 6.92 1.99 -2.92
C GLY A 369 7.32 0.77 -2.08
N ARG A 370 6.85 -0.44 -2.42
CA ARG A 370 7.26 -1.68 -1.72
C ARG A 370 8.74 -2.00 -1.90
N LEU A 371 9.26 -1.85 -3.11
CA LEU A 371 10.69 -2.08 -3.39
C LEU A 371 11.58 -1.11 -2.59
N SER A 372 11.19 0.15 -2.48
CA SER A 372 11.97 1.18 -1.77
C SER A 372 12.13 0.93 -0.27
N VAL A 373 11.15 0.24 0.36
CA VAL A 373 11.20 -0.12 1.79
C VAL A 373 11.63 -1.57 2.03
N ALA A 374 12.19 -2.23 1.01
CA ALA A 374 12.62 -3.63 1.04
C ALA A 374 11.51 -4.62 1.47
N ARG A 375 10.30 -4.41 0.93
CA ARG A 375 9.12 -5.29 1.09
C ARG A 375 8.59 -5.79 -0.23
N GLY A 376 9.13 -5.29 -1.33
CA GLY A 376 8.82 -5.76 -2.66
C GLY A 376 9.49 -7.09 -2.98
N GLY A 377 8.92 -7.80 -3.96
CA GLY A 377 9.43 -9.06 -4.47
C GLY A 377 9.59 -9.04 -5.99
N PRO A 378 9.96 -10.19 -6.58
CA PRO A 378 10.13 -10.29 -8.03
C PRO A 378 8.89 -9.89 -8.84
N ARG A 379 7.68 -10.06 -8.31
CA ARG A 379 6.44 -9.58 -8.94
C ARG A 379 6.35 -8.06 -9.03
N ASP A 380 6.93 -7.33 -8.05
CA ASP A 380 6.94 -5.87 -8.12
C ASP A 380 7.84 -5.38 -9.24
N LEU A 381 8.99 -6.02 -9.45
CA LEU A 381 9.83 -5.74 -10.62
C LEU A 381 9.11 -6.07 -11.94
N ALA A 382 8.36 -7.17 -11.99
CA ALA A 382 7.53 -7.49 -13.15
C ALA A 382 6.42 -6.46 -13.36
N ASN A 383 5.80 -5.95 -12.28
CA ASN A 383 4.83 -4.87 -12.37
C ASN A 383 5.45 -3.59 -12.95
N LEU A 384 6.71 -3.24 -12.62
CA LEU A 384 7.40 -2.12 -13.24
C LEU A 384 7.63 -2.39 -14.74
N ARG A 385 8.12 -3.58 -15.12
CA ARG A 385 8.30 -4.00 -16.52
C ARG A 385 7.01 -3.87 -17.32
N ASP A 386 5.94 -4.48 -16.83
CA ASP A 386 4.66 -4.57 -17.52
C ASP A 386 3.94 -3.20 -17.56
N GLY A 387 4.13 -2.39 -16.52
CA GLY A 387 3.66 -1.01 -16.48
C GLY A 387 4.32 -0.12 -17.53
N VAL A 388 5.65 -0.21 -17.70
CA VAL A 388 6.36 0.52 -18.76
C VAL A 388 5.95 0.01 -20.14
N LYS A 389 5.72 -1.29 -20.30
CA LYS A 389 5.21 -1.88 -21.54
C LYS A 389 3.81 -1.37 -21.88
N ALA A 390 2.90 -1.31 -20.92
CA ALA A 390 1.56 -0.75 -21.08
C ALA A 390 1.61 0.76 -21.44
N ALA A 391 2.51 1.51 -20.79
CA ALA A 391 2.76 2.92 -21.08
C ALA A 391 3.25 3.14 -22.52
N ARG A 392 4.15 2.31 -23.03
CA ARG A 392 4.60 2.33 -24.44
C ARG A 392 3.43 2.10 -25.41
N ALA A 393 2.62 1.07 -25.17
CA ALA A 393 1.45 0.75 -25.99
C ALA A 393 0.42 1.89 -26.02
N LEU A 394 0.18 2.51 -24.86
CA LEU A 394 -0.70 3.67 -24.74
C LEU A 394 -0.15 4.88 -25.50
N ARG A 395 1.12 5.23 -25.31
CA ARG A 395 1.80 6.31 -26.06
C ARG A 395 1.68 6.10 -27.57
N ASP A 396 1.95 4.90 -28.06
CA ASP A 396 1.91 4.59 -29.50
C ASP A 396 0.48 4.68 -30.08
N THR A 397 -0.52 4.44 -29.24
CA THR A 397 -1.93 4.64 -29.59
C THR A 397 -2.27 6.13 -29.68
N LEU A 398 -1.86 6.90 -28.67
CA LEU A 398 -2.26 8.29 -28.48
C LEU A 398 -1.42 9.27 -29.33
N SER A 399 -0.16 8.95 -29.68
CA SER A 399 0.70 9.80 -30.50
C SER A 399 0.17 10.04 -31.92
N LYS A 400 -0.80 9.27 -32.38
CA LYS A 400 -1.44 9.38 -33.71
C LYS A 400 -2.61 10.35 -33.75
N VAL A 401 -3.02 10.88 -32.57
CA VAL A 401 -4.20 11.73 -32.42
C VAL A 401 -3.80 13.02 -31.72
N LYS A 402 -4.39 14.14 -32.15
CA LYS A 402 -4.21 15.41 -31.44
C LYS A 402 -5.13 15.45 -30.23
N LEU A 403 -4.55 15.39 -29.05
CA LEU A 403 -5.25 15.53 -27.77
C LEU A 403 -5.18 16.96 -27.27
N GLY A 404 -6.21 17.38 -26.52
CA GLY A 404 -6.28 18.69 -25.87
C GLY A 404 -5.86 18.66 -24.41
N GLY A 405 -5.59 19.84 -23.87
CA GLY A 405 -5.43 20.09 -22.44
C GLY A 405 -4.37 19.23 -21.74
N GLU A 406 -4.70 18.75 -20.54
CA GLU A 406 -3.76 17.97 -19.72
C GLU A 406 -3.39 16.61 -20.33
N ALA A 407 -4.24 16.00 -21.16
CA ALA A 407 -3.93 14.74 -21.83
C ALA A 407 -2.74 14.87 -22.79
N ALA A 408 -2.60 16.03 -23.47
CA ALA A 408 -1.43 16.29 -24.33
C ALA A 408 -0.13 16.34 -23.50
N SER A 409 -0.14 17.06 -22.37
CA SER A 409 1.00 17.15 -21.45
C SER A 409 1.35 15.79 -20.84
N ALA A 410 0.33 14.98 -20.52
CA ALA A 410 0.54 13.63 -19.98
C ALA A 410 1.26 12.71 -20.99
N ILE A 411 0.93 12.81 -22.28
CA ILE A 411 1.61 12.03 -23.32
C ILE A 411 3.05 12.48 -23.54
N GLU A 412 3.32 13.78 -23.52
CA GLU A 412 4.69 14.30 -23.60
C GLU A 412 5.53 13.81 -22.42
N SER A 413 5.01 13.92 -21.21
CA SER A 413 5.64 13.37 -20.00
C SER A 413 5.89 11.87 -20.14
N LEU A 414 4.90 11.12 -20.62
CA LEU A 414 5.01 9.68 -20.84
C LEU A 414 6.15 9.33 -21.80
N ALA A 415 6.25 10.05 -22.93
CA ALA A 415 7.28 9.82 -23.94
C ALA A 415 8.69 10.07 -23.38
N GLN A 416 8.88 11.18 -22.65
CA GLN A 416 10.16 11.54 -22.03
C GLN A 416 10.59 10.51 -20.97
N ASN A 417 9.67 10.11 -20.09
CA ASN A 417 9.99 9.22 -18.97
C ASN A 417 10.15 7.76 -19.41
N ILE A 418 9.44 7.29 -20.46
CA ILE A 418 9.71 5.99 -21.07
C ILE A 418 11.12 5.91 -21.63
N ALA A 419 11.62 6.99 -22.26
CA ALA A 419 12.99 7.05 -22.76
C ALA A 419 14.00 7.00 -21.60
N ALA A 420 13.74 7.72 -20.51
CA ALA A 420 14.59 7.73 -19.32
C ALA A 420 14.72 6.35 -18.64
N VAL A 421 13.67 5.53 -18.65
CA VAL A 421 13.67 4.19 -18.05
C VAL A 421 14.00 3.05 -19.03
N SER A 422 14.45 3.35 -20.26
CA SER A 422 14.68 2.33 -21.29
C SER A 422 15.65 1.24 -20.83
N ARG A 423 16.80 1.63 -20.24
CA ARG A 423 17.81 0.71 -19.72
C ARG A 423 17.23 -0.23 -18.64
N LEU A 424 16.45 0.31 -17.71
CA LEU A 424 15.77 -0.48 -16.69
C LEU A 424 14.78 -1.47 -17.33
N SER A 425 13.92 -0.98 -18.22
CA SER A 425 12.92 -1.79 -18.90
C SER A 425 13.55 -2.95 -19.67
N ASP A 426 14.60 -2.69 -20.44
CA ASP A 426 15.32 -3.71 -21.20
C ASP A 426 15.98 -4.75 -20.28
N ARG A 427 16.55 -4.31 -19.14
CA ARG A 427 17.14 -5.20 -18.16
C ARG A 427 16.09 -6.10 -17.50
N LEU A 428 14.93 -5.55 -17.11
CA LEU A 428 13.83 -6.32 -16.53
C LEU A 428 13.23 -7.31 -17.53
N GLU A 429 13.07 -6.89 -18.77
CA GLU A 429 12.53 -7.73 -19.84
C GLU A 429 13.48 -8.89 -20.19
N PHE A 430 14.79 -8.66 -20.16
CA PHE A 430 15.82 -9.67 -20.41
C PHE A 430 15.92 -10.69 -19.27
N LEU A 431 15.90 -10.23 -18.00
CA LEU A 431 16.19 -11.08 -16.85
C LEU A 431 14.96 -11.82 -16.30
N LEU A 432 13.80 -11.17 -16.21
CA LEU A 432 12.65 -11.72 -15.48
C LEU A 432 11.81 -12.67 -16.32
N VAL A 433 11.37 -13.78 -15.72
CA VAL A 433 10.32 -14.62 -16.28
C VAL A 433 9.00 -13.85 -16.37
N ASP A 434 8.03 -14.34 -17.16
CA ASP A 434 6.77 -13.63 -17.35
C ASP A 434 5.96 -13.55 -16.05
N GLU A 435 5.86 -14.64 -15.30
CA GLU A 435 5.15 -14.73 -14.03
C GLU A 435 6.11 -15.12 -12.89
N PRO A 436 6.85 -14.18 -12.29
CA PRO A 436 7.76 -14.50 -11.19
C PRO A 436 7.00 -14.81 -9.89
N PRO A 437 7.64 -15.56 -8.94
CA PRO A 437 7.08 -15.81 -7.62
C PRO A 437 6.94 -14.52 -6.80
N TYR A 438 6.20 -14.59 -5.70
CA TYR A 438 6.03 -13.45 -4.79
C TYR A 438 7.31 -13.12 -4.03
N LEU A 439 7.99 -14.14 -3.52
CA LEU A 439 9.13 -13.97 -2.62
C LEU A 439 10.44 -14.34 -3.32
N PRO A 440 11.51 -13.54 -3.14
CA PRO A 440 12.82 -13.86 -3.71
C PRO A 440 13.35 -15.24 -3.28
N ARG A 441 13.06 -15.66 -2.04
CA ARG A 441 13.50 -16.95 -1.49
C ARG A 441 12.92 -18.19 -2.21
N ASP A 442 11.84 -18.00 -2.98
CA ASP A 442 11.23 -19.09 -3.75
C ASP A 442 12.05 -19.42 -5.01
N GLY A 443 12.91 -18.48 -5.46
CA GLY A 443 13.75 -18.61 -6.63
C GLY A 443 12.97 -18.76 -7.94
N GLY A 444 13.69 -18.97 -9.04
CA GLY A 444 13.10 -19.28 -10.35
C GLY A 444 12.52 -18.06 -11.08
N PHE A 445 12.83 -16.84 -10.69
CA PHE A 445 12.34 -15.62 -11.31
C PHE A 445 13.26 -15.06 -12.42
N ILE A 446 14.46 -15.59 -12.57
CA ILE A 446 15.38 -15.24 -13.67
C ILE A 446 15.19 -16.20 -14.83
N LYS A 447 15.09 -15.69 -16.06
CA LYS A 447 14.97 -16.49 -17.30
C LYS A 447 16.19 -17.38 -17.49
N GLY A 448 15.98 -18.58 -18.01
CA GLY A 448 17.06 -19.43 -18.51
C GLY A 448 17.76 -18.78 -19.69
N GLY A 449 19.09 -18.85 -19.75
CA GLY A 449 19.91 -18.20 -20.76
C GLY A 449 20.23 -16.71 -20.49
N ALA A 450 19.65 -16.12 -19.43
CA ALA A 450 19.89 -14.73 -19.10
C ALA A 450 21.15 -14.48 -18.26
N HIS A 451 21.65 -15.51 -17.53
CA HIS A 451 22.84 -15.39 -16.68
C HIS A 451 23.59 -16.71 -16.61
N ALA A 452 24.71 -16.82 -17.34
CA ALA A 452 25.44 -18.06 -17.51
C ALA A 452 25.86 -18.75 -16.19
N PRO A 453 26.41 -18.06 -15.16
CA PRO A 453 26.74 -18.72 -13.89
C PRO A 453 25.52 -19.30 -13.17
N LEU A 454 24.37 -18.66 -13.26
CA LEU A 454 23.13 -19.17 -12.69
C LEU A 454 22.66 -20.44 -13.41
N ASP A 455 22.75 -20.43 -14.72
CA ASP A 455 22.36 -21.58 -15.55
C ASP A 455 23.30 -22.80 -15.31
N GLU A 456 24.58 -22.57 -15.05
CA GLU A 456 25.54 -23.63 -14.65
C GLU A 456 25.10 -24.27 -13.32
N HIS A 457 24.76 -23.50 -12.30
CA HIS A 457 24.29 -24.04 -11.03
C HIS A 457 22.95 -24.78 -11.16
N ARG A 458 22.03 -24.25 -11.97
CA ARG A 458 20.75 -24.92 -12.26
C ARG A 458 20.96 -26.26 -12.99
N ALA A 459 21.83 -26.27 -13.99
CA ALA A 459 22.16 -27.47 -14.73
C ALA A 459 22.80 -28.55 -13.81
N LEU A 460 23.74 -28.14 -12.95
CA LEU A 460 24.40 -29.04 -11.98
C LEU A 460 23.39 -29.65 -10.99
N ARG A 461 22.45 -28.85 -10.50
CA ARG A 461 21.35 -29.30 -9.63
C ARG A 461 20.44 -30.30 -10.34
N ASP A 462 20.05 -30.02 -11.58
CA ASP A 462 19.07 -30.81 -12.31
C ASP A 462 19.70 -32.11 -12.87
N GLU A 463 20.95 -32.07 -13.25
CA GLU A 463 21.72 -33.28 -13.59
C GLU A 463 21.85 -34.23 -12.39
N SER A 464 22.22 -33.67 -11.21
CA SER A 464 22.31 -34.46 -9.98
C SER A 464 20.96 -35.09 -9.59
N ARG A 465 19.84 -34.39 -9.81
CA ARG A 465 18.51 -34.96 -9.61
C ARG A 465 18.19 -36.11 -10.58
N ARG A 466 18.62 -36.01 -11.84
CA ARG A 466 18.44 -37.11 -12.82
C ARG A 466 19.27 -38.35 -12.42
N VAL A 467 20.48 -38.15 -11.93
CA VAL A 467 21.31 -39.23 -11.40
C VAL A 467 20.65 -39.90 -10.20
N ILE A 468 20.08 -39.16 -9.25
CA ILE A 468 19.32 -39.71 -8.12
C ILE A 468 18.14 -40.57 -8.60
N ALA A 469 17.41 -40.11 -9.62
CA ALA A 469 16.31 -40.89 -10.18
C ALA A 469 16.81 -42.21 -10.82
N GLY A 470 17.97 -42.18 -11.43
CA GLY A 470 18.66 -43.40 -11.94
C GLY A 470 19.08 -44.35 -10.81
N LEU A 471 19.62 -43.82 -9.70
CA LEU A 471 20.04 -44.60 -8.53
C LEU A 471 18.89 -45.40 -7.90
N GLU A 472 17.68 -44.88 -7.90
CA GLU A 472 16.51 -45.61 -7.40
C GLU A 472 16.31 -46.92 -8.15
N SER A 473 16.48 -46.92 -9.48
CA SER A 473 16.41 -48.13 -10.30
C SER A 473 17.56 -49.10 -9.98
N THR A 474 18.78 -48.56 -9.85
CA THR A 474 19.97 -49.35 -9.50
C THR A 474 19.83 -50.02 -8.14
N TYR A 475 19.40 -49.25 -7.13
CA TYR A 475 19.21 -49.81 -5.78
C TYR A 475 18.03 -50.80 -5.69
N ARG A 476 17.00 -50.66 -6.50
CA ARG A 476 15.93 -51.67 -6.61
C ARG A 476 16.46 -53.00 -7.17
N GLN A 477 17.35 -52.93 -8.16
CA GLN A 477 17.96 -54.13 -8.77
C GLN A 477 18.97 -54.77 -7.82
N SER A 478 19.90 -54.03 -7.23
CA SER A 478 20.94 -54.56 -6.36
C SER A 478 20.38 -55.14 -5.06
N SER A 479 19.42 -54.47 -4.42
CA SER A 479 18.77 -54.94 -3.19
C SER A 479 17.67 -55.97 -3.38
N THR A 480 17.25 -56.25 -4.64
CA THR A 480 16.07 -57.08 -4.97
C THR A 480 14.78 -56.62 -4.26
N VAL A 481 14.66 -55.33 -3.99
CA VAL A 481 13.47 -54.71 -3.34
C VAL A 481 12.80 -53.79 -4.33
N SER A 482 11.80 -54.27 -5.02
CA SER A 482 11.06 -53.51 -6.07
C SER A 482 10.30 -52.29 -5.53
N GLN A 483 9.94 -52.29 -4.25
CA GLN A 483 9.22 -51.21 -3.60
C GLN A 483 10.11 -50.12 -2.99
N LEU A 484 11.46 -50.23 -3.14
CA LEU A 484 12.40 -49.21 -2.71
C LEU A 484 12.09 -47.88 -3.40
N LYS A 485 12.03 -46.79 -2.64
CA LYS A 485 11.85 -45.43 -3.17
C LYS A 485 12.86 -44.47 -2.56
N ILE A 486 13.40 -43.59 -3.38
CA ILE A 486 14.17 -42.44 -2.90
C ILE A 486 13.20 -41.28 -2.70
N LYS A 487 13.16 -40.75 -1.48
CA LYS A 487 12.32 -39.62 -1.08
C LYS A 487 13.17 -38.47 -0.53
N HIS A 488 12.57 -37.29 -0.45
CA HIS A 488 13.19 -36.10 0.12
C HIS A 488 12.29 -35.49 1.21
N ASN A 489 12.90 -35.02 2.30
CA ASN A 489 12.25 -34.13 3.28
C ASN A 489 13.24 -33.09 3.83
N GLY A 490 12.72 -32.05 4.50
CA GLY A 490 13.52 -30.93 5.03
C GLY A 490 14.48 -31.29 6.17
N VAL A 491 14.36 -32.49 6.81
CA VAL A 491 15.18 -32.90 7.96
C VAL A 491 16.32 -33.82 7.56
N LEU A 492 16.03 -34.79 6.68
CA LEU A 492 16.99 -35.84 6.28
C LEU A 492 17.59 -35.61 4.88
N GLY A 493 17.10 -34.63 4.13
CA GLY A 493 17.42 -34.49 2.72
C GLY A 493 16.87 -35.67 1.90
N TYR A 494 17.65 -36.18 0.95
CA TYR A 494 17.32 -37.40 0.20
C TYR A 494 17.60 -38.64 1.01
N PHE A 495 16.67 -39.59 1.01
CA PHE A 495 16.80 -40.87 1.73
C PHE A 495 16.05 -41.98 0.98
N ILE A 496 16.53 -43.20 1.18
CA ILE A 496 15.90 -44.42 0.69
C ILE A 496 14.85 -44.86 1.72
N GLU A 497 13.65 -45.13 1.29
CA GLU A 497 12.56 -45.61 2.16
C GLU A 497 12.09 -46.99 1.66
N VAL A 498 12.05 -47.96 2.57
CA VAL A 498 11.49 -49.30 2.35
C VAL A 498 10.51 -49.67 3.46
N SER A 499 9.56 -50.57 3.19
CA SER A 499 8.72 -51.13 4.21
C SER A 499 9.49 -51.97 5.21
N GLN A 500 8.98 -52.12 6.43
CA GLN A 500 9.63 -52.87 7.50
C GLN A 500 9.91 -54.33 7.09
N GLN A 501 9.06 -54.94 6.24
CA GLN A 501 9.28 -56.31 5.71
C GLN A 501 10.52 -56.44 4.81
N HIS A 502 10.99 -55.38 4.19
CA HIS A 502 12.14 -55.41 3.29
C HIS A 502 13.38 -54.78 3.91
N ALA A 503 13.29 -54.26 5.15
CA ALA A 503 14.41 -53.59 5.81
C ALA A 503 15.59 -54.51 6.09
N ASP A 504 15.36 -55.79 6.43
CA ASP A 504 16.40 -56.74 6.74
C ASP A 504 17.38 -57.00 5.58
N LYS A 505 16.86 -56.89 4.33
CA LYS A 505 17.72 -57.02 3.13
C LYS A 505 18.74 -55.87 3.02
N LEU A 506 18.33 -54.64 3.36
CA LEU A 506 19.21 -53.48 3.32
C LEU A 506 20.09 -53.43 4.58
N LEU A 507 19.61 -53.91 5.73
CA LEU A 507 20.40 -54.00 6.96
C LEU A 507 21.53 -55.05 6.87
N ALA A 508 21.36 -56.06 6.00
CA ALA A 508 22.40 -57.06 5.73
C ALA A 508 23.58 -56.51 4.92
N ASP A 509 23.33 -55.55 4.04
CA ASP A 509 24.37 -54.87 3.25
C ASP A 509 24.74 -53.51 3.90
N LYS A 510 25.51 -53.58 4.97
CA LYS A 510 26.00 -52.42 5.72
C LYS A 510 27.06 -51.61 4.99
N GLU A 511 27.68 -52.15 3.97
CA GLU A 511 28.70 -51.45 3.18
C GLU A 511 28.02 -50.43 2.25
N THR A 512 26.89 -50.79 1.68
CA THR A 512 26.15 -49.90 0.75
C THR A 512 25.09 -49.06 1.47
N PHE A 513 24.30 -49.67 2.38
CA PHE A 513 23.13 -49.01 2.99
C PHE A 513 23.38 -48.67 4.46
N ARG A 514 23.38 -47.37 4.78
CA ARG A 514 23.49 -46.86 6.16
C ARG A 514 22.12 -46.56 6.72
N HIS A 515 21.74 -47.21 7.82
CA HIS A 515 20.50 -46.96 8.53
C HIS A 515 20.45 -45.51 9.05
N ARG A 516 19.33 -44.82 8.84
CA ARG A 516 19.08 -43.44 9.33
C ARG A 516 17.99 -43.34 10.36
N GLN A 517 16.84 -43.98 10.12
CA GLN A 517 15.66 -43.85 10.99
C GLN A 517 14.73 -45.03 10.79
N THR A 518 14.13 -45.51 11.89
CA THR A 518 12.99 -46.46 11.86
C THR A 518 11.72 -45.74 12.28
N MET A 519 10.66 -45.90 11.52
CA MET A 519 9.33 -45.33 11.77
C MET A 519 8.28 -46.45 11.77
N ALA A 520 7.07 -46.14 12.22
CA ALA A 520 5.94 -47.07 12.12
C ALA A 520 5.65 -47.42 10.64
N GLY A 521 5.98 -48.66 10.23
CA GLY A 521 5.74 -49.19 8.89
C GLY A 521 6.82 -48.91 7.84
N ALA A 522 7.88 -48.14 8.13
CA ALA A 522 8.95 -47.86 7.18
C ALA A 522 10.33 -47.72 7.84
N VAL A 523 11.37 -48.07 7.12
CA VAL A 523 12.78 -47.88 7.53
C VAL A 523 13.48 -47.04 6.48
N ARG A 524 14.30 -46.10 6.96
CA ARG A 524 15.01 -45.12 6.12
C ARG A 524 16.50 -45.39 6.14
N PHE A 525 17.09 -45.36 4.95
CA PHE A 525 18.51 -45.56 4.72
C PHE A 525 19.13 -44.43 3.89
N SER A 526 20.43 -44.36 3.87
CA SER A 526 21.22 -43.52 2.96
C SER A 526 22.40 -44.36 2.42
N THR A 527 22.96 -43.92 1.33
CA THR A 527 24.25 -44.43 0.81
C THR A 527 25.22 -43.25 0.71
N ASP A 528 26.54 -43.52 0.64
CA ASP A 528 27.53 -42.46 0.48
C ASP A 528 27.35 -41.71 -0.85
N GLU A 529 27.00 -42.44 -1.91
CA GLU A 529 26.69 -41.85 -3.22
C GLU A 529 25.49 -40.95 -3.18
N LEU A 530 24.36 -41.39 -2.57
CA LEU A 530 23.15 -40.59 -2.41
C LEU A 530 23.39 -39.35 -1.54
N ALA A 531 24.20 -39.50 -0.46
CA ALA A 531 24.55 -38.39 0.41
C ALA A 531 25.43 -37.35 -0.33
N SER A 532 26.40 -37.79 -1.13
CA SER A 532 27.24 -36.92 -1.96
C SER A 532 26.41 -36.15 -3.00
N LEU A 533 25.50 -36.82 -3.70
CA LEU A 533 24.60 -36.18 -4.67
C LEU A 533 23.63 -35.24 -4.00
N ALA A 534 23.10 -35.59 -2.82
CA ALA A 534 22.22 -34.70 -2.04
C ALA A 534 22.96 -33.42 -1.63
N SER A 535 24.23 -33.49 -1.18
CA SER A 535 25.04 -32.31 -0.88
C SER A 535 25.23 -31.42 -2.10
N ARG A 536 25.62 -31.99 -3.23
CA ARG A 536 25.79 -31.27 -4.50
C ARG A 536 24.51 -30.57 -4.96
N ILE A 537 23.33 -31.19 -4.80
CA ILE A 537 22.05 -30.57 -5.13
C ILE A 537 21.78 -29.38 -4.21
N SER A 538 22.01 -29.54 -2.89
CA SER A 538 21.81 -28.47 -1.91
C SER A 538 22.72 -27.29 -2.19
N GLU A 539 24.02 -27.53 -2.32
CA GLU A 539 25.03 -26.51 -2.61
C GLU A 539 24.74 -25.76 -3.92
N ALA A 540 24.42 -26.50 -4.99
CA ALA A 540 24.07 -25.91 -6.27
C ALA A 540 22.75 -25.11 -6.20
N GLY A 541 21.77 -25.60 -5.43
CA GLY A 541 20.50 -24.91 -5.20
C GLY A 541 20.67 -23.63 -4.41
N GLU A 542 21.46 -23.66 -3.34
CA GLU A 542 21.79 -22.50 -2.51
C GLU A 542 22.60 -21.45 -3.29
N ALA A 543 23.58 -21.87 -4.08
CA ALA A 543 24.36 -20.99 -4.95
C ALA A 543 23.46 -20.33 -6.03
N ALA A 544 22.57 -21.09 -6.65
CA ALA A 544 21.62 -20.55 -7.61
C ALA A 544 20.69 -19.51 -6.97
N LEU A 545 20.16 -19.78 -5.78
CA LEU A 545 19.28 -18.84 -5.07
C LEU A 545 20.03 -17.57 -4.63
N ALA A 546 21.29 -17.71 -4.18
CA ALA A 546 22.13 -16.57 -3.81
C ALA A 546 22.40 -15.66 -5.01
N LEU A 547 22.70 -16.22 -6.20
CA LEU A 547 22.86 -15.44 -7.43
C LEU A 547 21.55 -14.77 -7.87
N GLU A 548 20.42 -15.47 -7.80
CA GLU A 548 19.11 -14.87 -8.10
C GLU A 548 18.81 -13.70 -7.16
N THR A 549 19.11 -13.84 -5.87
CA THR A 549 18.92 -12.77 -4.88
C THR A 549 19.83 -11.58 -5.19
N THR A 550 21.07 -11.80 -5.55
CA THR A 550 22.00 -10.72 -5.96
C THR A 550 21.47 -9.96 -7.18
N LEU A 551 21.00 -10.68 -8.21
CA LEU A 551 20.40 -10.07 -9.40
C LEU A 551 19.11 -9.32 -9.07
N PHE A 552 18.31 -9.82 -8.13
CA PHE A 552 17.14 -9.12 -7.62
C PHE A 552 17.52 -7.79 -6.98
N ASP A 553 18.50 -7.77 -6.09
CA ASP A 553 18.96 -6.55 -5.41
C ASP A 553 19.53 -5.52 -6.40
N GLU A 554 20.29 -5.96 -7.41
CA GLU A 554 20.75 -5.08 -8.50
C GLU A 554 19.58 -4.43 -9.25
N MET A 555 18.55 -5.19 -9.59
CA MET A 555 17.36 -4.67 -10.28
C MET A 555 16.57 -3.71 -9.39
N VAL A 556 16.47 -3.98 -8.08
CA VAL A 556 15.81 -3.07 -7.12
C VAL A 556 16.56 -1.75 -7.02
N ILE A 557 17.89 -1.76 -6.92
CA ILE A 557 18.72 -0.54 -6.90
C ILE A 557 18.47 0.27 -8.17
N LEU A 558 18.54 -0.38 -9.34
CA LEU A 558 18.30 0.27 -10.62
C LEU A 558 16.89 0.84 -10.73
N ALA A 559 15.86 0.15 -10.21
CA ALA A 559 14.49 0.65 -10.18
C ALA A 559 14.35 1.90 -9.30
N ILE A 560 14.99 1.92 -8.13
CA ILE A 560 14.99 3.08 -7.22
C ILE A 560 15.70 4.28 -7.84
N GLU A 561 16.83 4.06 -8.53
CA GLU A 561 17.56 5.12 -9.26
C GLU A 561 16.67 5.80 -10.34
N HIS A 562 15.76 5.05 -10.94
CA HIS A 562 14.80 5.56 -11.93
C HIS A 562 13.43 5.93 -11.32
N GLY A 563 13.35 6.06 -10.00
CA GLY A 563 12.10 6.23 -9.25
C GLY A 563 11.29 7.45 -9.70
N GLU A 564 11.92 8.60 -9.93
CA GLU A 564 11.23 9.82 -10.41
C GLU A 564 10.55 9.60 -11.78
N ALA A 565 11.24 8.96 -12.71
CA ALA A 565 10.69 8.70 -14.05
C ALA A 565 9.57 7.65 -14.00
N LEU A 566 9.68 6.61 -13.15
CA LEU A 566 8.63 5.62 -12.95
C LEU A 566 7.39 6.24 -12.30
N SER A 567 7.56 7.13 -11.34
CA SER A 567 6.45 7.89 -10.74
C SER A 567 5.76 8.78 -11.77
N ALA A 568 6.52 9.51 -12.59
CA ALA A 568 5.96 10.34 -13.65
C ALA A 568 5.19 9.53 -14.71
N ILE A 569 5.64 8.29 -15.01
CA ILE A 569 4.88 7.36 -15.87
C ILE A 569 3.55 6.99 -15.19
N SER A 570 3.56 6.66 -13.89
CA SER A 570 2.35 6.33 -13.14
C SER A 570 1.36 7.49 -13.11
N ASP A 571 1.84 8.72 -12.92
CA ASP A 571 1.02 9.93 -12.89
C ASP A 571 0.37 10.20 -14.25
N ALA A 572 1.14 10.04 -15.34
CA ALA A 572 0.61 10.18 -16.69
C ALA A 572 -0.45 9.11 -17.02
N LEU A 573 -0.23 7.84 -16.63
CA LEU A 573 -1.22 6.77 -16.77
C LEU A 573 -2.49 7.07 -15.95
N SER A 574 -2.34 7.58 -14.73
CA SER A 574 -3.46 7.96 -13.86
C SER A 574 -4.29 9.09 -14.48
N THR A 575 -3.63 10.11 -15.00
CA THR A 575 -4.27 11.26 -15.67
C THR A 575 -5.07 10.79 -16.89
N LEU A 576 -4.44 10.02 -17.78
CA LEU A 576 -5.10 9.51 -18.98
C LEU A 576 -6.25 8.54 -18.66
N ASP A 577 -6.17 7.77 -17.58
CA ASP A 577 -7.28 6.92 -17.14
C ASP A 577 -8.46 7.74 -16.62
N VAL A 578 -8.21 8.80 -15.84
CA VAL A 578 -9.28 9.70 -15.35
C VAL A 578 -9.94 10.41 -16.52
N ASP A 579 -9.17 10.97 -17.46
CA ASP A 579 -9.72 11.70 -18.60
C ASP A 579 -10.55 10.78 -19.52
N ALA A 580 -10.05 9.58 -19.82
CA ALA A 580 -10.79 8.57 -20.56
C ALA A 580 -12.05 8.06 -19.83
N SER A 581 -11.97 7.95 -18.50
CA SER A 581 -13.07 7.57 -17.61
C SER A 581 -14.19 8.62 -17.62
N LEU A 582 -13.83 9.89 -17.49
CA LEU A 582 -14.79 11.01 -17.52
C LEU A 582 -15.38 11.19 -18.92
N GLY A 583 -14.60 10.95 -19.98
CA GLY A 583 -15.10 10.89 -21.36
C GLY A 583 -16.12 9.76 -21.58
N GLU A 584 -15.89 8.58 -21.00
CA GLU A 584 -16.86 7.47 -20.99
C GLU A 584 -18.13 7.83 -20.23
N LEU A 585 -17.99 8.43 -19.05
CA LEU A 585 -19.12 8.90 -18.23
C LEU A 585 -19.95 9.93 -18.99
N ALA A 586 -19.30 10.90 -19.65
CA ALA A 586 -19.95 11.97 -20.38
C ALA A 586 -20.91 11.43 -21.46
N ILE A 587 -20.46 10.43 -22.22
CA ILE A 587 -21.28 9.80 -23.26
C ILE A 587 -22.37 8.91 -22.65
N ALA A 588 -22.01 8.03 -21.70
CA ALA A 588 -22.94 7.07 -21.12
C ALA A 588 -24.08 7.75 -20.35
N ALA A 589 -23.78 8.83 -19.59
CA ALA A 589 -24.72 9.54 -18.75
C ALA A 589 -25.23 10.87 -19.38
N ARG A 590 -24.87 11.17 -20.63
CA ARG A 590 -25.28 12.39 -21.36
C ARG A 590 -24.93 13.65 -20.57
N TYR A 591 -23.66 13.76 -20.14
CA TYR A 591 -23.13 14.97 -19.52
C TYR A 591 -22.62 15.92 -20.60
N VAL A 592 -22.71 17.21 -20.32
CA VAL A 592 -22.28 18.26 -21.25
C VAL A 592 -21.07 19.00 -20.69
N ARG A 593 -20.25 19.57 -21.58
CA ARG A 593 -19.12 20.42 -21.21
C ARG A 593 -19.66 21.72 -20.59
N PRO A 594 -19.29 22.07 -19.32
CA PRO A 594 -19.67 23.34 -18.73
C PRO A 594 -18.76 24.47 -19.23
N GLU A 595 -19.28 25.71 -19.22
CA GLU A 595 -18.50 26.92 -19.42
C GLU A 595 -18.00 27.46 -18.08
N ILE A 596 -16.69 27.62 -17.92
CA ILE A 596 -16.07 28.11 -16.68
C ILE A 596 -15.39 29.45 -16.98
N ASP A 597 -15.77 30.46 -16.21
CA ASP A 597 -15.15 31.79 -16.27
C ASP A 597 -14.75 32.31 -14.88
N GLY A 598 -14.14 33.48 -14.80
CA GLY A 598 -13.81 34.15 -13.53
C GLY A 598 -14.97 34.96 -12.92
N GLY A 599 -16.19 34.82 -13.46
CA GLY A 599 -17.36 35.60 -13.06
C GLY A 599 -18.14 35.00 -11.89
N LEU A 600 -19.30 35.58 -11.64
CA LEU A 600 -20.27 35.14 -10.62
C LEU A 600 -21.53 34.54 -11.24
N ALA A 601 -21.51 34.19 -12.52
CA ALA A 601 -22.63 33.53 -13.19
C ALA A 601 -22.78 32.10 -12.63
N PHE A 602 -24.01 31.72 -12.35
CA PHE A 602 -24.37 30.34 -11.97
C PHE A 602 -25.69 30.02 -12.70
N ASP A 603 -25.55 29.50 -13.90
CA ASP A 603 -26.67 29.25 -14.82
C ASP A 603 -26.65 27.79 -15.25
N ILE A 604 -27.59 27.01 -14.78
CA ILE A 604 -27.75 25.59 -15.08
C ILE A 604 -29.10 25.38 -15.73
N GLN A 605 -29.12 24.85 -16.94
CA GLN A 605 -30.35 24.49 -17.65
C GLN A 605 -30.55 22.98 -17.60
N ARG A 606 -31.75 22.58 -17.17
CA ARG A 606 -32.17 21.18 -17.07
C ARG A 606 -31.16 20.29 -16.32
N GLY A 607 -30.64 20.80 -15.21
CA GLY A 607 -29.73 20.07 -14.33
C GLY A 607 -30.38 18.81 -13.75
N ARG A 608 -29.57 17.75 -13.58
CA ARG A 608 -29.98 16.43 -13.05
C ARG A 608 -29.10 16.06 -11.87
N HIS A 609 -29.66 15.33 -10.91
CA HIS A 609 -28.86 14.83 -9.78
C HIS A 609 -28.19 13.51 -10.15
N PRO A 610 -26.86 13.43 -10.25
CA PRO A 610 -26.16 12.27 -10.83
C PRO A 610 -26.50 10.95 -10.12
N VAL A 611 -26.46 10.92 -8.79
CA VAL A 611 -26.71 9.70 -8.00
C VAL A 611 -28.19 9.31 -8.01
N VAL A 612 -29.10 10.29 -7.90
CA VAL A 612 -30.55 9.98 -7.89
C VAL A 612 -31.02 9.53 -9.28
N GLU A 613 -30.51 10.15 -10.36
CA GLU A 613 -30.83 9.73 -11.72
C GLU A 613 -30.38 8.27 -11.97
N ALA A 614 -29.15 7.92 -11.57
CA ALA A 614 -28.64 6.56 -11.70
C ALA A 614 -29.45 5.55 -10.86
N ALA A 615 -29.84 5.91 -9.64
CA ALA A 615 -30.70 5.08 -8.80
C ALA A 615 -32.08 4.84 -9.43
N LEU A 616 -32.72 5.88 -9.98
CA LEU A 616 -33.99 5.74 -10.69
C LEU A 616 -33.88 4.82 -11.91
N GLN A 617 -32.81 4.96 -12.70
CA GLN A 617 -32.54 4.08 -13.85
C GLN A 617 -32.36 2.63 -13.42
N SER A 618 -31.59 2.36 -12.37
CA SER A 618 -31.36 1.00 -11.87
C SER A 618 -32.63 0.33 -11.33
N MET A 619 -33.56 1.11 -10.80
CA MET A 619 -34.86 0.64 -10.26
C MET A 619 -35.98 0.63 -11.31
N ASN A 620 -35.72 1.07 -12.54
CA ASN A 620 -36.75 1.32 -13.56
C ASN A 620 -37.91 2.21 -13.07
N ALA A 621 -37.61 3.19 -12.22
CA ALA A 621 -38.59 4.05 -11.55
C ALA A 621 -39.00 5.30 -12.38
N GLY A 622 -38.65 5.34 -13.66
CA GLY A 622 -38.91 6.46 -14.56
C GLY A 622 -37.76 7.47 -14.62
N PRO A 623 -37.85 8.47 -15.51
CA PRO A 623 -36.80 9.45 -15.71
C PRO A 623 -36.73 10.47 -14.55
N PHE A 624 -35.52 10.96 -14.26
CA PHE A 624 -35.32 12.10 -13.38
C PHE A 624 -35.96 13.36 -14.02
N VAL A 625 -36.65 14.17 -13.24
CA VAL A 625 -37.21 15.44 -13.71
C VAL A 625 -36.15 16.54 -13.57
N PRO A 626 -35.62 17.09 -14.69
CA PRO A 626 -34.56 18.08 -14.65
C PRO A 626 -35.03 19.41 -14.09
N ASN A 627 -34.11 20.19 -13.52
CA ASN A 627 -34.43 21.50 -12.92
C ASN A 627 -33.42 22.56 -13.39
N ASP A 628 -33.90 23.76 -13.60
CA ASP A 628 -33.09 24.94 -13.93
C ASP A 628 -32.64 25.65 -12.65
N CYS A 629 -31.46 26.27 -12.68
CA CYS A 629 -31.01 27.14 -11.60
C CYS A 629 -30.22 28.31 -12.20
N ASN A 630 -30.73 29.53 -12.03
CA ASN A 630 -30.08 30.75 -12.52
C ASN A 630 -29.89 31.71 -11.35
N LEU A 631 -28.67 31.81 -10.83
CA LEU A 631 -28.25 32.69 -9.75
C LEU A 631 -27.01 33.47 -10.21
N GLY A 632 -27.18 34.73 -10.58
CA GLY A 632 -26.04 35.52 -11.04
C GLY A 632 -26.35 37.01 -11.14
N PRO A 633 -25.34 37.84 -11.41
CA PRO A 633 -25.51 39.30 -11.49
C PRO A 633 -26.52 39.75 -12.53
N LYS A 634 -26.68 38.97 -13.59
CA LYS A 634 -27.62 39.24 -14.69
C LYS A 634 -28.99 38.58 -14.51
N SER A 635 -29.19 37.76 -13.47
CA SER A 635 -30.48 37.11 -13.17
C SER A 635 -31.43 38.05 -12.42
N LYS A 636 -32.72 37.72 -12.46
CA LYS A 636 -33.77 38.47 -11.70
C LYS A 636 -33.66 38.32 -10.17
N GLY A 637 -32.81 37.43 -9.67
CA GLY A 637 -32.57 37.20 -8.23
C GLY A 637 -31.22 36.62 -7.95
N ARG A 638 -30.56 37.10 -6.88
CA ARG A 638 -29.28 36.57 -6.37
C ARG A 638 -29.46 35.58 -5.23
N LEU A 639 -30.68 35.45 -4.73
CA LEU A 639 -31.06 34.56 -3.65
C LEU A 639 -32.41 33.93 -3.97
N TRP A 640 -32.45 32.60 -3.93
CA TRP A 640 -33.72 31.87 -4.02
C TRP A 640 -34.09 31.31 -2.65
N LEU A 641 -35.32 31.58 -2.21
CA LEU A 641 -35.90 30.94 -1.06
C LEU A 641 -36.74 29.74 -1.52
N VAL A 642 -36.22 28.55 -1.32
CA VAL A 642 -36.87 27.29 -1.73
C VAL A 642 -37.72 26.75 -0.59
N THR A 643 -39.04 26.76 -0.76
CA THR A 643 -40.00 26.26 0.24
C THR A 643 -40.81 25.08 -0.31
N GLY A 644 -41.46 24.35 0.57
CA GLY A 644 -42.31 23.22 0.20
C GLY A 644 -42.26 22.08 1.24
N PRO A 645 -43.06 21.03 1.11
CA PRO A 645 -43.07 19.89 2.02
C PRO A 645 -41.74 19.11 1.98
N ASN A 646 -41.43 18.40 3.06
CA ASN A 646 -40.12 17.71 3.18
C ASN A 646 -39.87 16.67 2.08
N MET A 647 -40.90 16.05 1.52
CA MET A 647 -40.80 15.03 0.45
C MET A 647 -40.80 15.62 -0.97
N ALA A 648 -40.81 16.96 -1.14
CA ALA A 648 -40.95 17.62 -2.44
C ALA A 648 -39.60 17.78 -3.23
N GLY A 649 -38.54 17.12 -2.83
CA GLY A 649 -37.26 17.15 -3.55
C GLY A 649 -36.37 18.37 -3.31
N LYS A 650 -36.68 19.25 -2.32
CA LYS A 650 -35.87 20.45 -2.00
C LYS A 650 -34.38 20.12 -1.78
N SER A 651 -34.10 19.15 -0.94
CA SER A 651 -32.71 18.72 -0.64
C SER A 651 -32.01 18.13 -1.87
N THR A 652 -32.75 17.41 -2.72
CA THR A 652 -32.25 16.88 -3.98
C THR A 652 -31.87 18.01 -4.93
N PHE A 653 -32.71 19.05 -5.04
CA PHE A 653 -32.43 20.23 -5.86
C PHE A 653 -31.16 20.98 -5.38
N LEU A 654 -31.05 21.23 -4.05
CA LEU A 654 -29.89 21.92 -3.50
C LEU A 654 -28.60 21.13 -3.72
N ARG A 655 -28.65 19.81 -3.44
CA ARG A 655 -27.50 18.91 -3.68
C ARG A 655 -27.11 18.82 -5.16
N GLN A 656 -28.10 18.70 -6.07
CA GLN A 656 -27.92 18.70 -7.51
C GLN A 656 -27.02 19.86 -7.96
N ASN A 657 -27.36 21.08 -7.57
CA ASN A 657 -26.62 22.28 -7.98
C ASN A 657 -25.22 22.32 -7.40
N ALA A 658 -25.04 21.94 -6.14
CA ALA A 658 -23.72 21.83 -5.52
C ALA A 658 -22.85 20.75 -6.20
N LEU A 659 -23.41 19.58 -6.53
CA LEU A 659 -22.69 18.50 -7.20
C LEU A 659 -22.30 18.88 -8.64
N ILE A 660 -23.14 19.60 -9.37
CA ILE A 660 -22.84 20.13 -10.72
C ILE A 660 -21.63 21.08 -10.64
N ALA A 661 -21.59 22.01 -9.68
CA ALA A 661 -20.47 22.92 -9.49
C ALA A 661 -19.17 22.15 -9.14
N ILE A 662 -19.24 21.17 -8.26
CA ILE A 662 -18.09 20.33 -7.88
C ILE A 662 -17.58 19.53 -9.08
N LEU A 663 -18.46 18.91 -9.86
CA LEU A 663 -18.10 18.18 -11.07
C LEU A 663 -17.44 19.09 -12.10
N ALA A 664 -18.01 20.27 -12.35
CA ALA A 664 -17.43 21.26 -13.28
C ALA A 664 -16.00 21.65 -12.87
N GLN A 665 -15.79 22.01 -11.60
CA GLN A 665 -14.49 22.47 -11.09
C GLN A 665 -13.48 21.36 -10.86
N MET A 666 -13.90 20.08 -10.73
CA MET A 666 -12.92 18.98 -10.72
C MET A 666 -12.41 18.62 -12.12
N GLY A 667 -12.98 19.19 -13.19
CA GLY A 667 -12.62 18.94 -14.58
C GLY A 667 -13.50 17.90 -15.28
N SER A 668 -14.69 17.60 -14.75
CA SER A 668 -15.67 16.70 -15.38
C SER A 668 -16.70 17.49 -16.20
N PHE A 669 -17.30 16.83 -17.18
CA PHE A 669 -18.58 17.26 -17.74
C PHE A 669 -19.69 17.09 -16.71
N VAL A 670 -20.84 17.74 -16.90
CA VAL A 670 -21.91 17.86 -15.89
C VAL A 670 -23.26 17.35 -16.40
N PRO A 671 -24.11 16.81 -15.52
CA PRO A 671 -25.44 16.32 -15.85
C PRO A 671 -26.43 17.49 -16.03
N ALA A 672 -26.34 18.18 -17.17
CA ALA A 672 -27.21 19.29 -17.55
C ALA A 672 -27.43 19.32 -19.06
N GLU A 673 -28.27 20.23 -19.54
CA GLU A 673 -28.35 20.57 -20.97
C GLU A 673 -27.34 21.66 -21.34
N SER A 674 -27.12 22.62 -20.41
CA SER A 674 -26.01 23.58 -20.41
C SER A 674 -25.71 24.03 -18.97
N ALA A 675 -24.49 24.44 -18.71
CA ALA A 675 -24.08 24.97 -17.42
C ALA A 675 -22.85 25.86 -17.56
#